data_d78862f3e9edcc7793be025c4b75ebb5
#
_entry.id   d78862f3e9edcc7793be025c4b75ebb5
#
_cell.length_a   1.000
_cell.length_b   1.000
_cell.length_c   1.000
_cell.angle_alpha   90.00
_cell.angle_beta   90.00
_cell.angle_gamma   90.00
#
_symmetry.space_group_name_H-M   'P 1'
#
loop_
_entity.id
_entity.type
_entity.pdbx_description
1 polymer ?
#
loop_
_entity_poly.entity_id
_entity_poly.type
_entity_poly.pdbx_seq_one_letter_code
_entity_poly.pdbx_strand_id
1 'polypeptide(L)'
;METTTLVLIAALVFTVPGASLGWISGLRLPWALAGSIPVTFGLYGLAGWVFGQWGIRFDWLSFAAFWAAWAVLALLWRGGFALASRRRRAHAWETTGDGGVEKRPRWWRTPEGRQGGLLDPAWVLPAAGVLTGMWLFIHHSMQLFEEVPHGLGNIVQGWDVHWHASMVRWFMDAGVGDPTRMGELRHIETGSDLYYPSAWHIGAGLTGEAADITPIEALNLTGVVLPGMLLPLSVALIAWKMIGRGGLTAQIAAGVGGVAVFASPVLMWIGTYTGMWPYLSSLAASGVVIALFMHVPYRPVGALAAMLALTGLVQMHPAPVTVVVLVLALWWLLHLVWAPSRGGGVLVRLRDFWWLALAGGVGVGILLPQLLSGSEATEEVSSFTAFEDVTRAESWGMALEMQTRHTDFFPDLNQTLLFWLAGLGGVALIVWRRNLWAPLFWFLSVAMTANALLPFDTVWGEWLAIVGNLHYATAHRLVMPVALFTFAAAGVGVAVIIRLLALAPLRMRAPWTQVSVAVSVILALGAGWGTVVWATRDSVIEGLEPSMNGPRNDDRMVNEADIRAFDWLAEQPGAYEGTIFGEPADGHGWMYAYNGLPSVMRHYLWPHVYRTSDTDLLYWHPDLLGVGNHGDPTQENTVDKAAERMGVKFYFVSPWSFWAFQEPRMEMIDGLWDTPGVTPVYREGNVAVFAVNQEFTDAELLQMRAPGNSPEELPPLPVDAAGDPVFHRPTNPDAGGGLAVEATGNPALEDPPVENPAART
;
A
#
# COMPACT_ATOMS: atom_id res chain seq x y z
N MET A 1 -9.57 -5.18 22.74
CA MET A 1 -10.61 -5.97 22.04
C MET A 1 -9.97 -7.28 21.60
N GLU A 2 -10.72 -8.39 21.46
CA GLU A 2 -10.12 -9.64 20.93
C GLU A 2 -9.67 -9.46 19.48
N THR A 3 -8.53 -10.03 19.13
CA THR A 3 -7.92 -9.98 17.77
C THR A 3 -8.91 -10.33 16.67
N THR A 4 -9.73 -11.38 16.87
CA THR A 4 -10.78 -11.78 15.92
C THR A 4 -11.80 -10.67 15.65
N THR A 5 -12.17 -9.91 16.68
CA THR A 5 -13.13 -8.81 16.55
C THR A 5 -12.53 -7.66 15.75
N LEU A 6 -11.26 -7.31 15.97
CA LEU A 6 -10.54 -6.30 15.21
C LEU A 6 -10.48 -6.66 13.71
N VAL A 7 -10.12 -7.91 13.41
CA VAL A 7 -10.08 -8.41 12.02
C VAL A 7 -11.46 -8.35 11.36
N LEU A 8 -12.53 -8.70 12.08
CA LEU A 8 -13.89 -8.63 11.56
C LEU A 8 -14.35 -7.19 11.30
N ILE A 9 -14.03 -6.25 12.19
CA ILE A 9 -14.32 -4.82 11.99
C ILE A 9 -13.61 -4.32 10.73
N ALA A 10 -12.31 -4.56 10.61
CA ALA A 10 -11.53 -4.19 9.43
C ALA A 10 -12.13 -4.79 8.14
N ALA A 11 -12.46 -6.08 8.15
CA ALA A 11 -13.08 -6.75 7.02
C ALA A 11 -14.45 -6.12 6.63
N LEU A 12 -15.28 -5.71 7.59
CA LEU A 12 -16.54 -5.04 7.34
C LEU A 12 -16.33 -3.63 6.78
N VAL A 13 -15.41 -2.84 7.35
CA VAL A 13 -15.04 -1.51 6.86
C VAL A 13 -14.59 -1.58 5.40
N PHE A 14 -13.78 -2.57 5.04
CA PHE A 14 -13.26 -2.71 3.68
C PHE A 14 -14.27 -3.29 2.69
N THR A 15 -15.28 -4.03 3.13
CA THR A 15 -16.15 -4.77 2.20
C THR A 15 -17.57 -4.21 2.07
N VAL A 16 -18.19 -3.76 3.17
CA VAL A 16 -19.62 -3.44 3.19
C VAL A 16 -20.00 -2.31 2.22
N PRO A 17 -19.28 -1.16 2.17
CA PRO A 17 -19.65 -0.07 1.26
C PRO A 17 -19.62 -0.48 -0.21
N GLY A 18 -18.57 -1.18 -0.64
CA GLY A 18 -18.41 -1.61 -2.02
C GLY A 18 -19.31 -2.79 -2.40
N ALA A 19 -19.51 -3.75 -1.50
CA ALA A 19 -20.41 -4.89 -1.74
C ALA A 19 -21.86 -4.42 -1.94
N SER A 20 -22.33 -3.55 -1.05
CA SER A 20 -23.67 -2.99 -1.12
C SER A 20 -23.87 -2.16 -2.40
N LEU A 21 -22.94 -1.26 -2.73
CA LEU A 21 -23.02 -0.47 -3.94
C LEU A 21 -22.91 -1.32 -5.21
N GLY A 22 -22.01 -2.30 -5.24
CA GLY A 22 -21.88 -3.26 -6.36
C GLY A 22 -23.17 -4.04 -6.59
N TRP A 23 -23.83 -4.49 -5.54
CA TRP A 23 -25.12 -5.18 -5.63
C TRP A 23 -26.26 -4.24 -6.10
N ILE A 24 -26.33 -3.03 -5.57
CA ILE A 24 -27.29 -2.00 -5.98
C ILE A 24 -27.11 -1.67 -7.47
N SER A 25 -25.87 -1.55 -7.96
CA SER A 25 -25.54 -1.26 -9.36
C SER A 25 -25.94 -2.37 -10.34
N GLY A 26 -26.24 -3.58 -9.84
CA GLY A 26 -26.72 -4.71 -10.64
C GLY A 26 -25.73 -5.87 -10.78
N LEU A 27 -24.61 -5.86 -10.05
CA LEU A 27 -23.81 -7.05 -9.89
C LEU A 27 -24.60 -8.14 -9.14
N ARG A 28 -24.31 -9.40 -9.44
CA ARG A 28 -24.80 -10.51 -8.60
C ARG A 28 -23.99 -10.55 -7.32
N LEU A 29 -24.60 -11.01 -6.24
CA LEU A 29 -24.00 -11.00 -4.91
C LEU A 29 -22.57 -11.58 -4.86
N PRO A 30 -22.23 -12.74 -5.48
CA PRO A 30 -20.85 -13.23 -5.49
C PRO A 30 -19.86 -12.27 -6.14
N TRP A 31 -20.26 -11.58 -7.23
CA TRP A 31 -19.42 -10.59 -7.89
C TRP A 31 -19.35 -9.26 -7.12
N ALA A 32 -20.43 -8.88 -6.43
CA ALA A 32 -20.45 -7.73 -5.56
C ALA A 32 -19.52 -7.92 -4.35
N LEU A 33 -19.53 -9.13 -3.77
CA LEU A 33 -18.59 -9.49 -2.69
C LEU A 33 -17.14 -9.56 -3.19
N ALA A 34 -16.87 -10.21 -4.32
CA ALA A 34 -15.53 -10.31 -4.87
C ALA A 34 -14.95 -8.94 -5.25
N GLY A 35 -15.77 -8.03 -5.77
CA GLY A 35 -15.35 -6.67 -6.14
C GLY A 35 -15.42 -5.65 -5.01
N SER A 36 -15.84 -6.06 -3.80
CA SER A 36 -16.19 -5.12 -2.72
C SER A 36 -15.04 -4.20 -2.33
N ILE A 37 -13.88 -4.75 -2.05
CA ILE A 37 -12.74 -4.00 -1.52
C ILE A 37 -12.31 -2.89 -2.49
N PRO A 38 -11.91 -3.15 -3.74
CA PRO A 38 -11.48 -2.07 -4.62
C PRO A 38 -12.59 -1.05 -4.91
N VAL A 39 -13.88 -1.44 -4.89
CA VAL A 39 -15.00 -0.50 -5.00
C VAL A 39 -15.11 0.38 -3.75
N THR A 40 -14.95 -0.18 -2.55
CA THR A 40 -14.93 0.58 -1.29
C THR A 40 -13.82 1.63 -1.29
N PHE A 41 -12.60 1.22 -1.65
CA PHE A 41 -11.46 2.14 -1.70
C PHE A 41 -11.60 3.20 -2.80
N GLY A 42 -12.31 2.89 -3.90
CA GLY A 42 -12.72 3.90 -4.88
C GLY A 42 -13.67 4.95 -4.31
N LEU A 43 -14.60 4.53 -3.46
CA LEU A 43 -15.48 5.46 -2.76
C LEU A 43 -14.72 6.29 -1.70
N TYR A 44 -13.83 5.67 -0.93
CA TYR A 44 -13.02 6.36 0.07
C TYR A 44 -12.15 7.45 -0.54
N GLY A 45 -11.37 7.12 -1.57
CA GLY A 45 -10.50 8.08 -2.20
C GLY A 45 -11.26 9.20 -2.93
N LEU A 46 -12.38 8.87 -3.61
CA LEU A 46 -13.22 9.91 -4.23
C LEU A 46 -13.89 10.80 -3.18
N ALA A 47 -14.35 10.25 -2.07
CA ALA A 47 -14.91 11.02 -0.97
C ALA A 47 -13.84 11.92 -0.34
N GLY A 48 -12.65 11.36 -0.06
CA GLY A 48 -11.52 12.11 0.49
C GLY A 48 -11.18 13.33 -0.34
N TRP A 49 -11.03 13.14 -1.65
CA TRP A 49 -10.76 14.24 -2.58
C TRP A 49 -11.87 15.27 -2.61
N VAL A 50 -13.13 14.85 -2.80
CA VAL A 50 -14.28 15.80 -2.86
C VAL A 50 -14.42 16.57 -1.56
N PHE A 51 -14.28 15.90 -0.42
CA PHE A 51 -14.42 16.55 0.89
C PHE A 51 -13.28 17.55 1.15
N GLY A 52 -12.04 17.19 0.80
CA GLY A 52 -10.92 18.10 0.96
C GLY A 52 -11.04 19.36 0.10
N GLN A 53 -11.48 19.22 -1.16
CA GLN A 53 -11.72 20.37 -2.05
C GLN A 53 -12.84 21.32 -1.54
N TRP A 54 -13.76 20.80 -0.74
CA TRP A 54 -14.87 21.58 -0.21
C TRP A 54 -14.73 21.94 1.28
N GLY A 55 -13.60 21.58 1.91
CA GLY A 55 -13.37 21.81 3.34
C GLY A 55 -14.33 21.02 4.25
N ILE A 56 -14.85 19.89 3.78
CA ILE A 56 -15.73 19.00 4.56
C ILE A 56 -14.85 18.01 5.31
N ARG A 57 -15.03 17.91 6.62
CA ARG A 57 -14.38 16.86 7.42
C ARG A 57 -14.87 15.49 6.96
N PHE A 58 -13.93 14.57 6.73
CA PHE A 58 -14.26 13.18 6.46
C PHE A 58 -14.60 12.48 7.78
N ASP A 59 -15.82 12.05 7.93
CA ASP A 59 -16.31 11.22 9.03
C ASP A 59 -17.36 10.22 8.52
N TRP A 60 -17.85 9.37 9.39
CA TRP A 60 -18.86 8.36 9.02
C TRP A 60 -20.16 8.95 8.49
N LEU A 61 -20.58 10.13 8.94
CA LEU A 61 -21.82 10.78 8.50
C LEU A 61 -21.65 11.39 7.10
N SER A 62 -20.58 12.14 6.88
CA SER A 62 -20.25 12.73 5.57
C SER A 62 -20.04 11.61 4.52
N PHE A 63 -19.33 10.54 4.90
CA PHE A 63 -19.16 9.39 4.02
C PHE A 63 -20.47 8.66 3.73
N ALA A 64 -21.36 8.47 4.71
CA ALA A 64 -22.67 7.85 4.49
C ALA A 64 -23.52 8.66 3.51
N ALA A 65 -23.49 10.01 3.60
CA ALA A 65 -24.16 10.88 2.64
C ALA A 65 -23.58 10.75 1.22
N PHE A 66 -22.25 10.70 1.09
CA PHE A 66 -21.57 10.49 -0.17
C PHE A 66 -21.89 9.10 -0.77
N TRP A 67 -21.84 8.06 0.05
CA TRP A 67 -22.22 6.70 -0.36
C TRP A 67 -23.70 6.65 -0.82
N ALA A 68 -24.61 7.33 -0.12
CA ALA A 68 -26.02 7.39 -0.51
C ALA A 68 -26.21 8.06 -1.88
N ALA A 69 -25.47 9.11 -2.18
CA ALA A 69 -25.48 9.74 -3.51
C ALA A 69 -25.03 8.74 -4.60
N TRP A 70 -23.97 7.99 -4.36
CA TRP A 70 -23.53 6.92 -5.27
C TRP A 70 -24.52 5.77 -5.38
N ALA A 71 -25.23 5.43 -4.30
CA ALA A 71 -26.31 4.44 -4.31
C ALA A 71 -27.48 4.87 -5.21
N VAL A 72 -27.87 6.14 -5.15
CA VAL A 72 -28.88 6.72 -6.06
C VAL A 72 -28.40 6.63 -7.53
N LEU A 73 -27.16 7.02 -7.82
CA LEU A 73 -26.58 6.89 -9.15
C LEU A 73 -26.55 5.43 -9.63
N ALA A 74 -26.20 4.51 -8.77
CA ALA A 74 -26.18 3.07 -9.06
C ALA A 74 -27.61 2.51 -9.34
N LEU A 75 -28.63 3.00 -8.64
CA LEU A 75 -30.04 2.67 -8.90
C LEU A 75 -30.49 3.19 -10.26
N LEU A 76 -30.15 4.45 -10.58
CA LEU A 76 -30.45 5.04 -11.90
C LEU A 76 -29.74 4.27 -13.02
N TRP A 77 -28.48 3.93 -12.84
CA TRP A 77 -27.69 3.09 -13.75
C TRP A 77 -28.38 1.74 -14.01
N ARG A 78 -28.70 1.00 -12.97
CA ARG A 78 -29.39 -0.28 -13.05
C ARG A 78 -30.78 -0.14 -13.69
N GLY A 79 -31.52 0.92 -13.34
CA GLY A 79 -32.83 1.26 -13.89
C GLY A 79 -32.77 1.48 -15.41
N GLY A 80 -31.78 2.20 -15.90
CA GLY A 80 -31.53 2.42 -17.33
C GLY A 80 -31.34 1.10 -18.08
N PHE A 81 -30.53 0.18 -17.56
CA PHE A 81 -30.37 -1.16 -18.14
C PHE A 81 -31.65 -2.01 -18.11
N ALA A 82 -32.43 -1.91 -17.03
CA ALA A 82 -33.69 -2.62 -16.91
C ALA A 82 -34.73 -2.12 -17.97
N LEU A 83 -34.83 -0.79 -18.14
CA LEU A 83 -35.70 -0.17 -19.14
C LEU A 83 -35.27 -0.55 -20.58
N ALA A 84 -33.97 -0.45 -20.87
CA ALA A 84 -33.44 -0.84 -22.19
C ALA A 84 -33.73 -2.33 -22.50
N SER A 85 -33.61 -3.19 -21.50
CA SER A 85 -33.92 -4.63 -21.67
C SER A 85 -35.41 -4.91 -21.88
N ARG A 86 -36.30 -4.14 -21.23
CA ARG A 86 -37.74 -4.22 -21.43
C ARG A 86 -38.13 -3.78 -22.84
N ARG A 87 -37.60 -2.63 -23.30
CA ARG A 87 -37.85 -2.12 -24.68
C ARG A 87 -37.43 -3.13 -25.75
N ARG A 88 -36.24 -3.75 -25.59
CA ARG A 88 -35.75 -4.77 -26.52
C ARG A 88 -36.69 -6.03 -26.56
N ARG A 89 -37.21 -6.46 -25.43
CA ARG A 89 -38.16 -7.58 -25.37
C ARG A 89 -39.50 -7.22 -26.00
N ALA A 90 -40.00 -6.01 -25.72
CA ALA A 90 -41.25 -5.54 -26.36
C ALA A 90 -41.09 -5.48 -27.90
N HIS A 91 -39.97 -4.91 -28.39
CA HIS A 91 -39.72 -4.83 -29.83
C HIS A 91 -39.50 -6.21 -30.49
N ALA A 92 -38.83 -7.15 -29.80
CA ALA A 92 -38.72 -8.54 -30.26
C ALA A 92 -40.07 -9.26 -30.31
N TRP A 93 -40.97 -8.96 -29.36
CA TRP A 93 -42.33 -9.47 -29.35
C TRP A 93 -43.17 -8.93 -30.52
N GLU A 94 -43.04 -7.64 -30.82
CA GLU A 94 -43.74 -7.00 -31.94
C GLU A 94 -43.26 -7.51 -33.31
N THR A 95 -41.95 -7.86 -33.42
CA THR A 95 -41.36 -8.28 -34.72
C THR A 95 -41.42 -9.76 -34.99
N THR A 96 -41.54 -10.64 -33.99
CA THR A 96 -41.49 -12.09 -34.19
C THR A 96 -42.81 -12.82 -33.96
N GLY A 97 -43.79 -12.17 -33.31
CA GLY A 97 -45.13 -12.76 -33.08
C GLY A 97 -45.15 -14.09 -32.32
N ASP A 98 -44.02 -14.65 -32.11
CA ASP A 98 -43.84 -15.95 -31.49
C ASP A 98 -43.17 -15.76 -30.13
N GLY A 99 -43.97 -15.90 -29.08
CA GLY A 99 -43.51 -15.89 -27.70
C GLY A 99 -42.63 -17.10 -27.44
N GLY A 100 -41.49 -17.17 -28.11
CA GLY A 100 -40.46 -18.16 -27.86
C GLY A 100 -40.12 -18.18 -26.38
N VAL A 101 -40.83 -19.04 -25.63
CA VAL A 101 -40.48 -19.41 -24.26
C VAL A 101 -39.06 -19.97 -24.35
N GLU A 102 -38.09 -19.10 -24.19
CA GLU A 102 -36.71 -19.54 -24.00
C GLU A 102 -36.74 -20.58 -22.88
N LYS A 103 -36.68 -21.86 -23.23
CA LYS A 103 -36.64 -22.96 -22.26
C LYS A 103 -35.55 -22.59 -21.26
N ARG A 104 -35.95 -22.28 -20.02
CA ARG A 104 -34.98 -21.93 -18.94
C ARG A 104 -33.90 -23.01 -18.99
N PRO A 105 -32.65 -22.64 -19.28
CA PRO A 105 -31.59 -23.64 -19.30
C PRO A 105 -31.57 -24.30 -17.93
N ARG A 106 -31.46 -25.62 -17.94
CA ARG A 106 -31.39 -26.42 -16.72
C ARG A 106 -30.27 -25.82 -15.86
N TRP A 107 -30.49 -25.67 -14.57
CA TRP A 107 -29.63 -24.96 -13.59
C TRP A 107 -28.13 -25.36 -13.62
N TRP A 108 -27.80 -26.54 -14.13
CA TRP A 108 -26.42 -27.05 -14.31
C TRP A 108 -25.76 -26.70 -15.66
N ARG A 109 -26.46 -26.09 -16.57
CA ARG A 109 -25.89 -25.57 -17.83
C ARG A 109 -25.99 -24.07 -17.85
N THR A 110 -25.12 -23.42 -17.06
CA THR A 110 -25.00 -21.97 -17.10
C THR A 110 -24.06 -21.56 -18.21
N PRO A 111 -24.52 -20.83 -19.25
CA PRO A 111 -23.64 -20.15 -20.16
C PRO A 111 -22.78 -19.15 -19.40
N GLU A 112 -21.58 -18.86 -19.91
CA GLU A 112 -20.73 -17.77 -19.39
C GLU A 112 -21.58 -16.51 -19.13
N GLY A 113 -21.50 -15.96 -17.91
CA GLY A 113 -22.30 -14.80 -17.50
C GLY A 113 -23.62 -15.09 -16.77
N ARG A 114 -24.06 -16.33 -16.64
CA ARG A 114 -25.19 -16.75 -15.78
C ARG A 114 -24.70 -17.58 -14.61
N GLN A 115 -23.81 -17.04 -13.84
CA GLN A 115 -23.46 -17.66 -12.56
C GLN A 115 -24.63 -17.47 -11.59
N GLY A 116 -24.96 -18.53 -10.86
CA GLY A 116 -26.09 -18.60 -9.98
C GLY A 116 -26.08 -17.63 -8.81
N GLY A 117 -26.93 -17.85 -7.84
CA GLY A 117 -26.91 -17.14 -6.57
C GLY A 117 -25.72 -17.53 -5.72
N LEU A 118 -25.67 -17.03 -4.48
CA LEU A 118 -24.58 -17.26 -3.51
C LEU A 118 -24.28 -18.75 -3.27
N LEU A 119 -25.29 -19.61 -3.38
CA LEU A 119 -25.16 -21.06 -3.16
C LEU A 119 -24.90 -21.85 -4.46
N ASP A 120 -24.47 -21.20 -5.55
CA ASP A 120 -24.09 -21.92 -6.77
C ASP A 120 -22.88 -22.82 -6.48
N PRO A 121 -22.96 -24.14 -6.73
CA PRO A 121 -21.83 -25.06 -6.50
C PRO A 121 -20.52 -24.65 -7.18
N ALA A 122 -20.59 -23.83 -8.23
CA ALA A 122 -19.40 -23.31 -8.91
C ALA A 122 -18.52 -22.43 -8.04
N TRP A 123 -19.05 -21.84 -6.96
CA TRP A 123 -18.29 -20.97 -6.05
C TRP A 123 -17.68 -21.69 -4.84
N VAL A 124 -18.12 -22.92 -4.55
CA VAL A 124 -17.73 -23.62 -3.31
C VAL A 124 -16.21 -23.86 -3.24
N LEU A 125 -15.61 -24.46 -4.26
CA LEU A 125 -14.17 -24.72 -4.26
C LEU A 125 -13.32 -23.42 -4.30
N PRO A 126 -13.61 -22.44 -5.18
CA PRO A 126 -12.93 -21.16 -5.15
C PRO A 126 -13.05 -20.44 -3.81
N ALA A 127 -14.24 -20.37 -3.24
CA ALA A 127 -14.47 -19.71 -1.96
C ALA A 127 -13.73 -20.42 -0.81
N ALA A 128 -13.76 -21.75 -0.78
CA ALA A 128 -13.01 -22.51 0.23
C ALA A 128 -11.51 -22.22 0.16
N GLY A 129 -10.91 -22.22 -1.04
CA GLY A 129 -9.49 -21.91 -1.22
C GLY A 129 -9.14 -20.48 -0.85
N VAL A 130 -9.97 -19.52 -1.28
CA VAL A 130 -9.78 -18.10 -0.94
C VAL A 130 -9.88 -17.87 0.58
N LEU A 131 -10.91 -18.40 1.23
CA LEU A 131 -11.09 -18.26 2.68
C LEU A 131 -9.97 -18.95 3.47
N THR A 132 -9.49 -20.10 3.01
CA THR A 132 -8.32 -20.78 3.61
C THR A 132 -7.06 -19.93 3.47
N GLY A 133 -6.83 -19.36 2.29
CA GLY A 133 -5.70 -18.44 2.07
C GLY A 133 -5.80 -17.19 2.95
N MET A 134 -6.96 -16.55 3.01
CA MET A 134 -7.19 -15.40 3.91
C MET A 134 -6.89 -15.77 5.37
N TRP A 135 -7.41 -16.89 5.83
CA TRP A 135 -7.20 -17.35 7.20
C TRP A 135 -5.72 -17.61 7.48
N LEU A 136 -5.02 -18.32 6.59
CA LEU A 136 -3.59 -18.60 6.78
C LEU A 136 -2.79 -17.32 7.00
N PHE A 137 -2.94 -16.34 6.11
CA PHE A 137 -2.16 -15.10 6.22
C PHE A 137 -2.54 -14.29 7.46
N ILE A 138 -3.83 -13.98 7.60
CA ILE A 138 -4.30 -13.09 8.68
C ILE A 138 -4.01 -13.72 10.04
N HIS A 139 -4.32 -15.01 10.21
CA HIS A 139 -4.13 -15.68 11.48
C HIS A 139 -2.65 -15.71 11.92
N HIS A 140 -1.75 -16.14 11.03
CA HIS A 140 -0.32 -16.20 11.37
C HIS A 140 0.31 -14.81 11.56
N SER A 141 -0.06 -13.84 10.73
CA SER A 141 0.42 -12.47 10.92
C SER A 141 -0.06 -11.87 12.25
N MET A 142 -1.31 -12.14 12.63
CA MET A 142 -1.82 -11.67 13.93
C MET A 142 -1.16 -12.38 15.12
N GLN A 143 -0.84 -13.68 14.98
CA GLN A 143 -0.07 -14.40 16.02
C GLN A 143 1.32 -13.77 16.20
N LEU A 144 2.02 -13.40 15.13
CA LEU A 144 3.31 -12.71 15.21
C LEU A 144 3.20 -11.38 15.95
N PHE A 145 2.12 -10.62 15.73
CA PHE A 145 1.89 -9.41 16.52
C PHE A 145 1.65 -9.68 17.99
N GLU A 146 1.03 -10.80 18.36
CA GLU A 146 0.85 -11.19 19.76
C GLU A 146 2.19 -11.55 20.47
N GLU A 147 3.20 -11.94 19.69
CA GLU A 147 4.53 -12.35 20.20
C GLU A 147 5.52 -11.17 20.29
N VAL A 148 5.28 -10.04 19.59
CA VAL A 148 6.17 -8.89 19.63
C VAL A 148 5.81 -7.92 20.76
N PRO A 149 6.78 -7.12 21.26
CA PRO A 149 6.49 -6.08 22.23
C PRO A 149 5.41 -5.11 21.71
N HIS A 150 4.54 -4.63 22.59
CA HIS A 150 3.38 -3.77 22.28
C HIS A 150 2.32 -4.41 21.37
N GLY A 151 2.43 -5.68 20.99
CA GLY A 151 1.42 -6.37 20.22
C GLY A 151 1.11 -5.66 18.88
N LEU A 152 -0.17 -5.42 18.62
CA LEU A 152 -0.61 -4.70 17.42
C LEU A 152 -0.13 -3.23 17.37
N GLY A 153 0.17 -2.62 18.52
CA GLY A 153 0.79 -1.30 18.64
C GLY A 153 2.29 -1.26 18.34
N ASN A 154 2.87 -2.40 17.94
CA ASN A 154 4.26 -2.49 17.56
C ASN A 154 4.61 -1.55 16.40
N ILE A 155 5.67 -0.75 16.57
CA ILE A 155 6.21 0.08 15.50
C ILE A 155 6.98 -0.82 14.53
N VAL A 156 6.36 -1.18 13.41
CA VAL A 156 7.00 -1.87 12.30
C VAL A 156 7.87 -0.84 11.56
N GLN A 157 9.17 -1.02 11.60
CA GLN A 157 10.10 -0.04 11.03
C GLN A 157 10.45 -0.40 9.59
N GLY A 158 9.90 0.33 8.67
CA GLY A 158 10.16 0.24 7.24
C GLY A 158 10.38 1.64 6.68
N TRP A 159 10.72 1.73 5.40
CA TRP A 159 11.09 2.98 4.75
C TRP A 159 9.96 4.01 4.77
N ASP A 160 8.75 3.57 4.42
CA ASP A 160 7.60 4.48 4.28
C ASP A 160 6.64 4.38 5.48
N VAL A 161 6.93 3.52 6.47
CA VAL A 161 5.94 3.14 7.50
C VAL A 161 5.53 4.33 8.36
N HIS A 162 6.47 5.15 8.83
CA HIS A 162 6.15 6.32 9.66
C HIS A 162 5.37 7.39 8.89
N TRP A 163 5.63 7.54 7.57
CA TRP A 163 4.79 8.38 6.71
C TRP A 163 3.35 7.87 6.66
N HIS A 164 3.16 6.57 6.44
CA HIS A 164 1.84 5.97 6.45
C HIS A 164 1.16 6.09 7.81
N ALA A 165 1.89 5.90 8.90
CA ALA A 165 1.39 6.06 10.26
C ALA A 165 0.95 7.51 10.52
N SER A 166 1.76 8.49 10.11
CA SER A 166 1.45 9.92 10.20
C SER A 166 0.22 10.29 9.38
N MET A 167 0.04 9.74 8.18
CA MET A 167 -1.17 9.95 7.38
C MET A 167 -2.42 9.36 8.03
N VAL A 168 -2.33 8.17 8.63
CA VAL A 168 -3.45 7.56 9.36
C VAL A 168 -3.82 8.42 10.56
N ARG A 169 -2.81 8.87 11.34
CA ARG A 169 -3.02 9.78 12.46
C ARG A 169 -3.72 11.06 12.04
N TRP A 170 -3.21 11.71 11.00
CA TRP A 170 -3.75 12.96 10.52
C TRP A 170 -5.19 12.84 10.02
N PHE A 171 -5.50 11.72 9.36
CA PHE A 171 -6.88 11.42 8.97
C PHE A 171 -7.79 11.28 10.21
N MET A 172 -7.37 10.53 11.23
CA MET A 172 -8.18 10.34 12.45
C MET A 172 -8.37 11.64 13.22
N ASP A 173 -7.33 12.46 13.35
CA ASP A 173 -7.38 13.72 14.09
C ASP A 173 -8.13 14.83 13.32
N ALA A 174 -7.76 15.06 12.06
CA ALA A 174 -8.24 16.18 11.25
C ALA A 174 -9.41 15.83 10.33
N GLY A 175 -9.63 14.57 10.01
CA GLY A 175 -10.61 14.12 9.01
C GLY A 175 -10.24 14.58 7.59
N VAL A 176 -8.94 14.69 7.27
CA VAL A 176 -8.47 15.08 5.95
C VAL A 176 -8.00 13.84 5.19
N GLY A 177 -8.68 13.54 4.09
CA GLY A 177 -8.36 12.42 3.21
C GLY A 177 -8.10 12.85 1.76
N ASP A 178 -7.84 14.14 1.50
CA ASP A 178 -7.56 14.66 0.16
C ASP A 178 -6.11 14.33 -0.26
N PRO A 179 -5.92 13.57 -1.34
CA PRO A 179 -4.59 13.21 -1.81
C PRO A 179 -3.74 14.39 -2.29
N THR A 180 -4.34 15.56 -2.55
CA THR A 180 -3.64 16.77 -3.03
C THR A 180 -3.21 17.69 -1.90
N ARG A 181 -3.64 17.42 -0.65
CA ARG A 181 -3.35 18.21 0.54
C ARG A 181 -2.29 17.60 1.45
N MET A 182 -1.56 16.59 0.99
CA MET A 182 -0.57 15.88 1.82
C MET A 182 0.65 16.76 2.19
N GLY A 183 0.84 17.88 1.50
CA GLY A 183 1.84 18.87 1.86
C GLY A 183 1.60 19.53 3.22
N GLU A 184 0.35 19.67 3.67
CA GLU A 184 0.02 20.17 5.01
C GLU A 184 0.57 19.26 6.13
N LEU A 185 0.77 17.96 5.81
CA LEU A 185 1.37 17.00 6.73
C LEU A 185 2.89 16.93 6.61
N ARG A 186 3.45 17.09 5.40
CA ARG A 186 4.88 16.91 5.12
C ARG A 186 5.68 18.23 5.21
N HIS A 187 5.09 19.32 4.75
CA HIS A 187 5.75 20.62 4.64
C HIS A 187 5.16 21.60 5.67
N ILE A 188 5.49 21.37 6.94
CA ILE A 188 4.88 22.08 8.09
C ILE A 188 5.02 23.60 7.98
N GLU A 189 6.16 24.11 7.48
CA GLU A 189 6.42 25.54 7.30
C GLU A 189 5.57 26.16 6.20
N THR A 190 5.48 25.51 5.05
CA THR A 190 4.89 26.11 3.84
C THR A 190 3.52 25.60 3.49
N GLY A 191 3.15 24.40 3.97
CA GLY A 191 1.93 23.72 3.53
C GLY A 191 1.86 23.48 2.02
N SER A 192 3.03 23.48 1.33
CA SER A 192 3.08 23.40 -0.14
C SER A 192 2.39 22.15 -0.66
N ASP A 193 1.77 22.27 -1.84
CA ASP A 193 1.02 21.18 -2.45
C ASP A 193 1.88 19.91 -2.61
N LEU A 194 1.36 18.80 -2.16
CA LEU A 194 1.93 17.48 -2.36
C LEU A 194 0.81 16.50 -2.66
N TYR A 195 0.95 15.78 -3.77
CA TYR A 195 0.06 14.67 -4.08
C TYR A 195 0.58 13.35 -3.49
N TYR A 196 -0.25 12.70 -2.70
CA TYR A 196 0.00 11.32 -2.27
C TYR A 196 -1.32 10.54 -2.17
N PRO A 197 -1.43 9.30 -2.72
CA PRO A 197 -2.67 8.52 -2.68
C PRO A 197 -3.12 8.23 -1.25
N SER A 198 -4.35 8.58 -0.91
CA SER A 198 -4.84 8.57 0.47
C SER A 198 -5.87 7.50 0.79
N ALA A 199 -6.46 6.84 -0.22
CA ALA A 199 -7.58 5.91 0.03
C ALA A 199 -7.22 4.77 0.99
N TRP A 200 -5.99 4.24 0.93
CA TRP A 200 -5.52 3.21 1.85
C TRP A 200 -5.53 3.71 3.29
N HIS A 201 -5.03 4.94 3.52
CA HIS A 201 -4.94 5.58 4.83
C HIS A 201 -6.32 5.95 5.40
N ILE A 202 -7.25 6.38 4.53
CA ILE A 202 -8.67 6.56 4.90
C ILE A 202 -9.25 5.23 5.41
N GLY A 203 -9.02 4.13 4.70
CA GLY A 203 -9.47 2.81 5.12
C GLY A 203 -8.89 2.39 6.48
N ALA A 204 -7.60 2.65 6.71
CA ALA A 204 -6.94 2.39 7.98
C ALA A 204 -7.51 3.28 9.11
N GLY A 205 -7.64 4.59 8.88
CA GLY A 205 -8.18 5.51 9.86
C GLY A 205 -9.64 5.22 10.24
N LEU A 206 -10.50 4.91 9.26
CA LEU A 206 -11.87 4.47 9.52
C LEU A 206 -11.93 3.14 10.31
N THR A 207 -10.94 2.26 10.09
CA THR A 207 -10.81 1.03 10.90
C THR A 207 -10.42 1.37 12.33
N GLY A 208 -9.47 2.30 12.51
CA GLY A 208 -9.07 2.81 13.83
C GLY A 208 -10.24 3.41 14.59
N GLU A 209 -11.01 4.29 13.96
CA GLU A 209 -12.22 4.88 14.55
C GLU A 209 -13.30 3.83 14.90
N ALA A 210 -13.54 2.88 13.99
CA ALA A 210 -14.58 1.86 14.20
C ALA A 210 -14.20 0.84 15.29
N ALA A 211 -12.92 0.59 15.48
CA ALA A 211 -12.40 -0.36 16.44
C ALA A 211 -11.94 0.29 17.76
N ASP A 212 -11.93 1.63 17.83
CA ASP A 212 -11.40 2.41 18.95
C ASP A 212 -9.96 1.99 19.32
N ILE A 213 -9.09 2.04 18.31
CA ILE A 213 -7.66 1.68 18.41
C ILE A 213 -6.77 2.80 17.92
N THR A 214 -5.50 2.77 18.31
CA THR A 214 -4.51 3.79 17.96
C THR A 214 -4.20 3.81 16.45
N PRO A 215 -3.65 4.91 15.92
CA PRO A 215 -3.25 4.99 14.51
C PRO A 215 -2.26 3.90 14.10
N ILE A 216 -1.31 3.53 14.97
CA ILE A 216 -0.32 2.47 14.71
C ILE A 216 -0.98 1.10 14.67
N GLU A 217 -1.89 0.81 15.61
CA GLU A 217 -2.68 -0.44 15.58
C GLU A 217 -3.55 -0.53 14.33
N ALA A 218 -4.19 0.56 13.92
CA ALA A 218 -5.01 0.63 12.72
C ALA A 218 -4.18 0.44 11.44
N LEU A 219 -2.98 1.01 11.41
CA LEU A 219 -2.00 0.84 10.35
C LEU A 219 -1.62 -0.65 10.19
N ASN A 220 -1.17 -1.28 11.28
CA ASN A 220 -0.70 -2.67 11.28
C ASN A 220 -1.85 -3.65 10.94
N LEU A 221 -3.02 -3.45 11.53
CA LEU A 221 -4.21 -4.24 11.23
C LEU A 221 -4.60 -4.17 9.75
N THR A 222 -4.57 -2.97 9.17
CA THR A 222 -4.87 -2.76 7.74
C THR A 222 -3.79 -3.37 6.86
N GLY A 223 -2.52 -3.22 7.22
CA GLY A 223 -1.36 -3.81 6.53
C GLY A 223 -1.42 -5.33 6.43
N VAL A 224 -2.08 -5.99 7.39
CA VAL A 224 -2.30 -7.45 7.39
C VAL A 224 -3.61 -7.82 6.71
N VAL A 225 -4.73 -7.26 7.15
CA VAL A 225 -6.06 -7.73 6.74
C VAL A 225 -6.33 -7.45 5.27
N LEU A 226 -5.95 -6.28 4.77
CA LEU A 226 -6.28 -5.89 3.40
C LEU A 226 -5.57 -6.74 2.34
N PRO A 227 -4.24 -6.90 2.33
CA PRO A 227 -3.58 -7.81 1.40
C PRO A 227 -3.93 -9.27 1.66
N GLY A 228 -4.12 -9.67 2.93
CA GLY A 228 -4.55 -11.01 3.32
C GLY A 228 -5.90 -11.40 2.71
N MET A 229 -6.83 -10.46 2.54
CA MET A 229 -8.10 -10.68 1.86
C MET A 229 -7.97 -10.64 0.33
N LEU A 230 -7.15 -9.73 -0.19
CA LEU A 230 -7.08 -9.47 -1.64
C LEU A 230 -6.21 -10.45 -2.40
N LEU A 231 -5.05 -10.86 -1.88
CA LEU A 231 -4.10 -11.73 -2.59
C LEU A 231 -4.71 -13.09 -2.97
N PRO A 232 -5.30 -13.87 -2.04
CA PRO A 232 -5.93 -15.15 -2.38
C PRO A 232 -7.07 -14.99 -3.39
N LEU A 233 -7.87 -13.94 -3.23
CA LEU A 233 -8.99 -13.65 -4.13
C LEU A 233 -8.51 -13.28 -5.54
N SER A 234 -7.47 -12.45 -5.64
CA SER A 234 -6.87 -12.05 -6.92
C SER A 234 -6.31 -13.24 -7.69
N VAL A 235 -5.48 -14.05 -7.04
CA VAL A 235 -4.90 -15.24 -7.67
C VAL A 235 -5.98 -16.22 -8.12
N ALA A 236 -6.99 -16.45 -7.28
CA ALA A 236 -8.14 -17.31 -7.64
C ALA A 236 -8.90 -16.78 -8.86
N LEU A 237 -9.15 -15.47 -8.93
CA LEU A 237 -9.84 -14.85 -10.06
C LEU A 237 -8.99 -14.86 -11.34
N ILE A 238 -7.67 -14.61 -11.24
CA ILE A 238 -6.74 -14.72 -12.37
C ILE A 238 -6.74 -16.17 -12.91
N ALA A 239 -6.59 -17.18 -12.05
CA ALA A 239 -6.61 -18.59 -12.44
C ALA A 239 -7.95 -18.96 -13.11
N TRP A 240 -9.07 -18.48 -12.57
CA TRP A 240 -10.38 -18.65 -13.19
C TRP A 240 -10.47 -18.06 -14.59
N LYS A 241 -9.98 -16.81 -14.75
CA LYS A 241 -10.00 -16.10 -16.05
C LYS A 241 -9.01 -16.69 -17.04
N MET A 242 -7.89 -17.23 -16.61
CA MET A 242 -6.96 -17.97 -17.46
C MET A 242 -7.62 -19.17 -18.13
N ILE A 243 -8.43 -19.93 -17.41
CA ILE A 243 -9.21 -21.06 -17.95
C ILE A 243 -10.34 -20.59 -18.88
N GLY A 244 -10.97 -19.46 -18.57
CA GLY A 244 -11.99 -18.79 -19.39
C GLY A 244 -13.34 -19.51 -19.48
N ARG A 245 -13.57 -20.62 -18.78
CA ARG A 245 -14.83 -21.34 -18.68
C ARG A 245 -15.11 -21.76 -17.25
N GLY A 246 -16.30 -21.52 -16.75
CA GLY A 246 -16.72 -21.78 -15.36
C GLY A 246 -16.95 -23.26 -15.01
N GLY A 247 -16.15 -24.19 -15.58
CA GLY A 247 -16.24 -25.61 -15.28
C GLY A 247 -15.36 -26.03 -14.08
N LEU A 248 -15.48 -27.29 -13.66
CA LEU A 248 -14.77 -27.83 -12.48
C LEU A 248 -13.26 -27.60 -12.51
N THR A 249 -12.62 -27.62 -13.69
CA THR A 249 -11.18 -27.32 -13.84
C THR A 249 -10.86 -25.89 -13.38
N ALA A 250 -11.68 -24.90 -13.75
CA ALA A 250 -11.49 -23.52 -13.31
C ALA A 250 -11.78 -23.36 -11.82
N GLN A 251 -12.74 -24.09 -11.28
CA GLN A 251 -13.06 -24.07 -9.84
C GLN A 251 -11.89 -24.62 -9.02
N ILE A 252 -11.28 -25.73 -9.44
CA ILE A 252 -10.11 -26.33 -8.81
C ILE A 252 -8.90 -25.38 -8.92
N ALA A 253 -8.65 -24.86 -10.12
CA ALA A 253 -7.54 -23.93 -10.35
C ALA A 253 -7.64 -22.68 -9.46
N ALA A 254 -8.83 -22.11 -9.34
CA ALA A 254 -9.07 -20.94 -8.49
C ALA A 254 -8.94 -21.28 -6.99
N GLY A 255 -9.49 -22.42 -6.56
CA GLY A 255 -9.40 -22.83 -5.15
C GLY A 255 -7.96 -23.10 -4.70
N VAL A 256 -7.22 -23.92 -5.47
CA VAL A 256 -5.82 -24.24 -5.15
C VAL A 256 -4.92 -23.00 -5.32
N GLY A 257 -5.13 -22.19 -6.37
CA GLY A 257 -4.38 -20.97 -6.60
C GLY A 257 -4.53 -19.97 -5.45
N GLY A 258 -5.74 -19.84 -4.88
CA GLY A 258 -5.98 -18.96 -3.74
C GLY A 258 -5.22 -19.37 -2.47
N VAL A 259 -4.99 -20.68 -2.24
CA VAL A 259 -4.16 -21.17 -1.14
C VAL A 259 -2.68 -21.05 -1.47
N ALA A 260 -2.29 -21.28 -2.74
CA ALA A 260 -0.89 -21.31 -3.18
C ALA A 260 -0.15 -19.97 -3.06
N VAL A 261 -0.84 -18.88 -2.80
CA VAL A 261 -0.22 -17.55 -2.53
C VAL A 261 0.88 -17.62 -1.49
N PHE A 262 0.77 -18.53 -0.51
CA PHE A 262 1.72 -18.71 0.58
C PHE A 262 2.84 -19.72 0.27
N ALA A 263 2.89 -20.23 -0.96
CA ALA A 263 3.97 -21.13 -1.38
C ALA A 263 5.32 -20.40 -1.60
N SER A 264 5.32 -19.07 -1.53
CA SER A 264 6.52 -18.23 -1.62
C SER A 264 6.29 -16.90 -0.88
N PRO A 265 7.32 -16.33 -0.24
CA PRO A 265 7.22 -15.05 0.49
C PRO A 265 7.12 -13.82 -0.41
N VAL A 266 7.40 -13.93 -1.71
CA VAL A 266 7.58 -12.82 -2.67
C VAL A 266 6.49 -11.76 -2.62
N LEU A 267 5.22 -12.15 -2.46
CA LEU A 267 4.10 -11.19 -2.45
C LEU A 267 3.89 -10.52 -1.09
N MET A 268 4.36 -11.13 -0.02
CA MET A 268 4.03 -10.67 1.33
C MET A 268 5.21 -10.03 2.03
N TRP A 269 6.37 -10.70 1.98
CA TRP A 269 7.52 -10.34 2.78
C TRP A 269 8.01 -8.91 2.47
N ILE A 270 8.26 -8.62 1.20
CA ILE A 270 8.84 -7.32 0.86
C ILE A 270 7.90 -6.15 1.13
N GLY A 271 6.59 -6.36 0.92
CA GLY A 271 5.58 -5.35 1.22
C GLY A 271 5.49 -5.03 2.70
N THR A 272 5.67 -6.03 3.56
CA THR A 272 5.66 -5.87 5.01
C THR A 272 7.00 -5.34 5.52
N TYR A 273 8.11 -5.90 5.06
CA TYR A 273 9.46 -5.51 5.50
C TYR A 273 9.79 -4.03 5.20
N THR A 274 9.42 -3.55 4.02
CA THR A 274 9.64 -2.15 3.64
C THR A 274 8.49 -1.23 3.99
N GLY A 275 7.35 -1.78 4.44
CA GLY A 275 6.14 -1.00 4.71
C GLY A 275 5.38 -0.53 3.46
N MET A 276 5.62 -1.12 2.28
CA MET A 276 4.92 -0.77 1.03
C MET A 276 3.46 -1.26 1.00
N TRP A 277 2.74 -1.14 2.08
CA TRP A 277 1.38 -1.69 2.21
C TRP A 277 0.36 -1.12 1.21
N PRO A 278 0.33 0.21 0.92
CA PRO A 278 -0.56 0.73 -0.13
C PRO A 278 -0.27 0.13 -1.50
N TYR A 279 1.02 0.00 -1.88
CA TYR A 279 1.43 -0.64 -3.13
C TYR A 279 1.00 -2.11 -3.18
N LEU A 280 1.32 -2.88 -2.12
CA LEU A 280 0.96 -4.30 -2.02
C LEU A 280 -0.56 -4.50 -2.11
N SER A 281 -1.34 -3.68 -1.40
CA SER A 281 -2.80 -3.75 -1.40
C SER A 281 -3.40 -3.42 -2.77
N SER A 282 -2.87 -2.39 -3.44
CA SER A 282 -3.27 -2.03 -4.81
C SER A 282 -2.93 -3.15 -5.81
N LEU A 283 -1.72 -3.70 -5.73
CA LEU A 283 -1.33 -4.84 -6.56
C LEU A 283 -2.20 -6.07 -6.28
N ALA A 284 -2.47 -6.36 -5.02
CA ALA A 284 -3.36 -7.44 -4.61
C ALA A 284 -4.78 -7.27 -5.17
N ALA A 285 -5.26 -6.03 -5.34
CA ALA A 285 -6.55 -5.75 -5.97
C ALA A 285 -6.56 -5.97 -7.50
N SER A 286 -5.40 -6.03 -8.15
CA SER A 286 -5.30 -6.07 -9.62
C SER A 286 -6.08 -7.22 -10.25
N GLY A 287 -5.99 -8.44 -9.69
CA GLY A 287 -6.73 -9.59 -10.22
C GLY A 287 -8.24 -9.44 -10.11
N VAL A 288 -8.72 -8.78 -9.06
CA VAL A 288 -10.14 -8.47 -8.88
C VAL A 288 -10.60 -7.47 -9.94
N VAL A 289 -9.86 -6.39 -10.15
CA VAL A 289 -10.17 -5.35 -11.14
C VAL A 289 -10.14 -5.93 -12.55
N ILE A 290 -9.10 -6.70 -12.90
CA ILE A 290 -9.01 -7.43 -14.18
C ILE A 290 -10.24 -8.30 -14.39
N ALA A 291 -10.64 -9.07 -13.38
CA ALA A 291 -11.80 -9.97 -13.48
C ALA A 291 -13.12 -9.22 -13.68
N LEU A 292 -13.30 -8.07 -13.02
CA LEU A 292 -14.45 -7.19 -13.22
C LEU A 292 -14.49 -6.62 -14.64
N PHE A 293 -13.38 -6.07 -15.14
CA PHE A 293 -13.28 -5.56 -16.50
C PHE A 293 -13.52 -6.65 -17.56
N MET A 294 -12.94 -7.83 -17.39
CA MET A 294 -13.19 -8.97 -18.29
C MET A 294 -14.66 -9.43 -18.27
N HIS A 295 -15.44 -9.04 -17.27
CA HIS A 295 -16.87 -9.31 -17.19
C HIS A 295 -17.73 -8.28 -17.94
N VAL A 296 -17.25 -7.03 -18.06
CA VAL A 296 -18.00 -5.90 -18.64
C VAL A 296 -18.53 -6.15 -20.06
N PRO A 297 -17.76 -6.67 -21.06
CA PRO A 297 -18.27 -6.93 -22.40
C PRO A 297 -19.47 -7.87 -22.42
N TYR A 298 -19.49 -8.84 -21.51
CA TYR A 298 -20.58 -9.83 -21.37
C TYR A 298 -21.76 -9.28 -20.58
N ARG A 299 -21.50 -8.40 -19.61
CA ARG A 299 -22.50 -7.77 -18.72
C ARG A 299 -22.18 -6.29 -18.45
N PRO A 300 -22.53 -5.40 -19.39
CA PRO A 300 -22.20 -3.98 -19.29
C PRO A 300 -22.73 -3.27 -18.05
N VAL A 301 -23.77 -3.81 -17.39
CA VAL A 301 -24.26 -3.25 -16.12
C VAL A 301 -23.17 -3.25 -15.04
N GLY A 302 -22.17 -4.12 -15.13
CA GLY A 302 -21.02 -4.16 -14.23
C GLY A 302 -19.97 -3.07 -14.46
N ALA A 303 -20.13 -2.24 -15.51
CA ALA A 303 -19.13 -1.22 -15.86
C ALA A 303 -18.96 -0.16 -14.76
N LEU A 304 -20.03 0.22 -14.05
CA LEU A 304 -19.96 1.17 -12.94
C LEU A 304 -19.08 0.64 -11.80
N ALA A 305 -19.27 -0.61 -11.40
CA ALA A 305 -18.47 -1.23 -10.36
C ALA A 305 -17.02 -1.46 -10.80
N ALA A 306 -16.79 -1.82 -12.08
CA ALA A 306 -15.44 -1.97 -12.63
C ALA A 306 -14.69 -0.62 -12.66
N MET A 307 -15.36 0.45 -13.04
CA MET A 307 -14.85 1.82 -13.00
C MET A 307 -14.42 2.20 -11.57
N LEU A 308 -15.33 2.06 -10.58
CA LEU A 308 -15.01 2.37 -9.18
C LEU A 308 -13.89 1.48 -8.62
N ALA A 309 -13.84 0.21 -9.01
CA ALA A 309 -12.76 -0.68 -8.61
C ALA A 309 -11.40 -0.25 -9.19
N LEU A 310 -11.38 0.28 -10.41
CA LEU A 310 -10.17 0.87 -11.01
C LEU A 310 -9.75 2.14 -10.28
N THR A 311 -10.70 3.04 -9.97
CA THR A 311 -10.39 4.25 -9.19
C THR A 311 -9.83 3.89 -7.82
N GLY A 312 -10.39 2.90 -7.14
CA GLY A 312 -9.90 2.44 -5.84
C GLY A 312 -8.49 1.86 -5.89
N LEU A 313 -8.20 1.07 -6.92
CA LEU A 313 -6.85 0.54 -7.13
C LEU A 313 -5.84 1.69 -7.29
N VAL A 314 -6.14 2.68 -8.13
CA VAL A 314 -5.25 3.84 -8.37
C VAL A 314 -5.11 4.71 -7.14
N GLN A 315 -6.18 4.91 -6.37
CA GLN A 315 -6.18 5.75 -5.17
C GLN A 315 -5.57 5.05 -3.93
N MET A 316 -5.45 3.72 -3.93
CA MET A 316 -4.57 3.02 -2.99
C MET A 316 -3.10 3.23 -3.37
N HIS A 317 -2.74 2.95 -4.63
CA HIS A 317 -1.43 3.23 -5.20
C HIS A 317 -1.50 3.17 -6.74
N PRO A 318 -0.98 4.17 -7.48
CA PRO A 318 -1.19 4.26 -8.93
C PRO A 318 -0.42 3.24 -9.76
N ALA A 319 0.79 2.83 -9.37
CA ALA A 319 1.66 1.99 -10.18
C ALA A 319 1.02 0.66 -10.65
N PRO A 320 0.29 -0.12 -9.81
CA PRO A 320 -0.32 -1.37 -10.23
C PRO A 320 -1.42 -1.25 -11.31
N VAL A 321 -1.87 -0.03 -11.66
CA VAL A 321 -2.78 0.16 -12.81
C VAL A 321 -2.16 -0.33 -14.12
N THR A 322 -0.84 -0.29 -14.24
CA THR A 322 -0.08 -0.79 -15.40
C THR A 322 -0.31 -2.28 -15.62
N VAL A 323 -0.36 -3.07 -14.54
CA VAL A 323 -0.69 -4.51 -14.56
C VAL A 323 -2.08 -4.72 -15.15
N VAL A 324 -3.07 -3.95 -14.67
CA VAL A 324 -4.46 -4.04 -15.15
C VAL A 324 -4.54 -3.69 -16.64
N VAL A 325 -3.95 -2.56 -17.04
CA VAL A 325 -3.97 -2.07 -18.42
C VAL A 325 -3.30 -3.05 -19.37
N LEU A 326 -2.09 -3.52 -19.05
CA LEU A 326 -1.35 -4.47 -19.88
C LEU A 326 -2.10 -5.80 -20.04
N VAL A 327 -2.62 -6.36 -18.95
CA VAL A 327 -3.39 -7.59 -19.01
C VAL A 327 -4.65 -7.42 -19.84
N LEU A 328 -5.39 -6.34 -19.65
CA LEU A 328 -6.62 -6.08 -20.42
C LEU A 328 -6.35 -5.81 -21.89
N ALA A 329 -5.25 -5.10 -22.22
CA ALA A 329 -4.83 -4.87 -23.60
C ALA A 329 -4.48 -6.20 -24.30
N LEU A 330 -3.65 -7.03 -23.66
CA LEU A 330 -3.29 -8.36 -24.18
C LEU A 330 -4.51 -9.28 -24.30
N TRP A 331 -5.38 -9.30 -23.28
CA TRP A 331 -6.61 -10.09 -23.32
C TRP A 331 -7.56 -9.61 -24.42
N TRP A 332 -7.73 -8.30 -24.59
CA TRP A 332 -8.55 -7.73 -25.66
C TRP A 332 -8.00 -8.13 -27.04
N LEU A 333 -6.70 -7.91 -27.26
CA LEU A 333 -6.05 -8.16 -28.55
C LEU A 333 -6.01 -9.67 -28.90
N LEU A 334 -5.60 -10.51 -27.95
CA LEU A 334 -5.32 -11.92 -28.19
C LEU A 334 -6.54 -12.85 -27.95
N HIS A 335 -7.60 -12.33 -27.31
CA HIS A 335 -8.78 -13.14 -27.01
C HIS A 335 -10.10 -12.49 -27.45
N LEU A 336 -10.45 -11.31 -26.93
CA LEU A 336 -11.79 -10.74 -27.11
C LEU A 336 -12.08 -10.32 -28.56
N VAL A 337 -11.06 -9.83 -29.29
CA VAL A 337 -11.18 -9.50 -30.72
C VAL A 337 -11.54 -10.74 -31.55
N TRP A 338 -11.01 -11.90 -31.19
CA TRP A 338 -11.23 -13.16 -31.90
C TRP A 338 -12.48 -13.91 -31.42
N ALA A 339 -12.83 -13.76 -30.15
CA ALA A 339 -14.00 -14.37 -29.51
C ALA A 339 -14.89 -13.33 -28.81
N PRO A 340 -15.58 -12.45 -29.59
CA PRO A 340 -16.40 -11.38 -29.03
C PRO A 340 -17.57 -11.91 -28.21
N SER A 341 -18.08 -11.08 -27.28
CA SER A 341 -19.02 -11.49 -26.24
C SER A 341 -20.39 -12.02 -26.73
N ARG A 342 -20.85 -11.64 -27.91
CA ARG A 342 -22.21 -11.96 -28.44
C ARG A 342 -22.23 -12.34 -29.93
N GLY A 343 -21.20 -13.04 -30.43
CA GLY A 343 -21.12 -13.44 -31.83
C GLY A 343 -20.18 -12.60 -32.68
N GLY A 344 -20.03 -12.89 -33.96
CA GLY A 344 -18.86 -12.57 -34.75
C GLY A 344 -18.82 -11.23 -35.51
N GLY A 345 -19.77 -10.32 -35.35
CA GLY A 345 -19.81 -9.07 -36.14
C GLY A 345 -18.83 -7.98 -35.67
N VAL A 346 -18.38 -7.08 -36.59
CA VAL A 346 -17.51 -5.93 -36.30
C VAL A 346 -18.15 -5.02 -35.24
N LEU A 347 -19.45 -4.76 -35.34
CA LEU A 347 -20.19 -3.93 -34.38
C LEU A 347 -20.15 -4.48 -32.95
N VAL A 348 -20.12 -5.82 -32.78
CA VAL A 348 -19.98 -6.43 -31.47
C VAL A 348 -18.59 -6.20 -30.89
N ARG A 349 -17.55 -6.31 -31.71
CA ARG A 349 -16.16 -6.01 -31.30
C ARG A 349 -15.98 -4.55 -30.88
N LEU A 350 -16.54 -3.63 -31.68
CA LEU A 350 -16.54 -2.20 -31.35
C LEU A 350 -17.32 -1.92 -30.05
N ARG A 351 -18.47 -2.55 -29.88
CA ARG A 351 -19.24 -2.43 -28.63
C ARG A 351 -18.47 -2.98 -27.43
N ASP A 352 -17.85 -4.13 -27.56
CA ASP A 352 -17.08 -4.76 -26.48
C ASP A 352 -15.87 -3.89 -26.09
N PHE A 353 -15.16 -3.35 -27.08
CA PHE A 353 -14.10 -2.36 -26.85
C PHE A 353 -14.65 -1.08 -26.21
N TRP A 354 -15.76 -0.55 -26.70
CA TRP A 354 -16.35 0.69 -26.21
C TRP A 354 -16.75 0.59 -24.72
N TRP A 355 -17.29 -0.54 -24.29
CA TRP A 355 -17.64 -0.74 -22.89
C TRP A 355 -16.40 -0.79 -21.97
N LEU A 356 -15.30 -1.39 -22.44
CA LEU A 356 -14.03 -1.39 -21.70
C LEU A 356 -13.44 0.03 -21.65
N ALA A 357 -13.38 0.69 -22.80
CA ALA A 357 -12.87 2.04 -22.92
C ALA A 357 -13.67 3.07 -22.11
N LEU A 358 -15.03 2.92 -22.10
CA LEU A 358 -15.90 3.78 -21.32
C LEU A 358 -15.64 3.61 -19.81
N ALA A 359 -15.63 2.35 -19.33
CA ALA A 359 -15.40 2.09 -17.89
C ALA A 359 -14.00 2.57 -17.46
N GLY A 360 -12.96 2.27 -18.24
CA GLY A 360 -11.60 2.70 -17.95
C GLY A 360 -11.42 4.21 -18.12
N GLY A 361 -11.91 4.76 -19.23
CA GLY A 361 -11.76 6.19 -19.55
C GLY A 361 -12.50 7.10 -18.58
N VAL A 362 -13.70 6.73 -18.13
CA VAL A 362 -14.43 7.49 -17.09
C VAL A 362 -13.69 7.39 -15.75
N GLY A 363 -13.18 6.20 -15.38
CA GLY A 363 -12.39 6.03 -14.16
C GLY A 363 -11.14 6.91 -14.16
N VAL A 364 -10.37 6.89 -15.24
CA VAL A 364 -9.19 7.77 -15.39
C VAL A 364 -9.59 9.26 -15.44
N GLY A 365 -10.67 9.59 -16.17
CA GLY A 365 -11.15 10.98 -16.29
C GLY A 365 -11.56 11.60 -14.95
N ILE A 366 -12.16 10.81 -14.04
CA ILE A 366 -12.49 11.27 -12.69
C ILE A 366 -11.21 11.51 -11.86
N LEU A 367 -10.17 10.71 -12.06
CA LEU A 367 -8.90 10.83 -11.36
C LEU A 367 -7.97 11.88 -11.96
N LEU A 368 -8.22 12.30 -13.21
CA LEU A 368 -7.30 13.16 -13.94
C LEU A 368 -6.90 14.46 -13.21
N PRO A 369 -7.82 15.19 -12.55
CA PRO A 369 -7.42 16.37 -11.77
C PRO A 369 -6.41 16.07 -10.66
N GLN A 370 -6.59 14.95 -9.97
CA GLN A 370 -5.68 14.50 -8.90
C GLN A 370 -4.32 14.08 -9.47
N LEU A 371 -4.32 13.34 -10.58
CA LEU A 371 -3.09 12.86 -11.23
C LEU A 371 -2.26 13.99 -11.84
N LEU A 372 -2.91 15.05 -12.31
CA LEU A 372 -2.21 16.23 -12.84
C LEU A 372 -1.51 17.03 -11.75
N SER A 373 -2.08 17.10 -10.54
CA SER A 373 -1.41 17.72 -9.40
C SER A 373 -0.21 16.90 -8.89
N GLY A 374 -0.15 15.62 -9.24
CA GLY A 374 0.96 14.70 -8.88
C GLY A 374 2.04 14.56 -9.96
N SER A 375 2.11 15.45 -10.94
CA SER A 375 3.10 15.34 -12.04
C SER A 375 4.55 15.41 -11.54
N GLU A 376 4.84 16.29 -10.59
CA GLU A 376 6.17 16.43 -9.98
C GLU A 376 6.57 15.16 -9.22
N ALA A 377 5.66 14.58 -8.45
CA ALA A 377 5.90 13.31 -7.76
C ALA A 377 6.18 12.15 -8.75
N THR A 378 5.61 12.21 -9.96
CA THR A 378 5.88 11.22 -11.01
C THR A 378 7.29 11.36 -11.55
N GLU A 379 7.83 12.57 -11.67
CA GLU A 379 9.21 12.82 -12.08
C GLU A 379 10.19 12.32 -11.02
N GLU A 380 9.94 12.58 -9.72
CA GLU A 380 10.73 12.04 -8.60
C GLU A 380 10.77 10.52 -8.64
N VAL A 381 9.60 9.87 -8.74
CA VAL A 381 9.50 8.40 -8.83
C VAL A 381 10.23 7.83 -10.05
N SER A 382 10.14 8.48 -11.20
CA SER A 382 10.75 8.00 -12.46
C SER A 382 12.25 8.23 -12.52
N SER A 383 12.80 9.14 -11.73
CA SER A 383 14.23 9.40 -11.62
C SER A 383 14.97 8.36 -10.77
N PHE A 384 14.24 7.55 -10.02
CA PHE A 384 14.80 6.53 -9.14
C PHE A 384 15.46 5.41 -9.96
N THR A 385 16.71 5.09 -9.65
CA THR A 385 17.45 4.00 -10.28
C THR A 385 17.96 3.03 -9.23
N ALA A 386 17.63 1.74 -9.40
CA ALA A 386 18.01 0.69 -8.47
C ALA A 386 18.64 -0.47 -9.25
N PHE A 387 19.85 -0.26 -9.73
CA PHE A 387 20.60 -1.32 -10.40
C PHE A 387 21.25 -2.23 -9.37
N GLU A 388 21.31 -3.52 -9.69
CA GLU A 388 22.08 -4.49 -8.92
C GLU A 388 23.33 -4.90 -9.69
N ASP A 389 24.42 -5.21 -8.98
CA ASP A 389 25.68 -5.67 -9.60
C ASP A 389 25.56 -7.16 -9.97
N VAL A 390 24.85 -7.39 -11.06
CA VAL A 390 24.53 -8.74 -11.57
C VAL A 390 24.84 -8.85 -13.06
N THR A 391 25.15 -10.05 -13.50
CA THR A 391 25.31 -10.35 -14.93
C THR A 391 23.95 -10.43 -15.63
N ARG A 392 23.95 -10.32 -16.96
CA ARG A 392 22.74 -10.47 -17.77
C ARG A 392 22.05 -11.85 -17.57
N ALA A 393 22.81 -12.92 -17.39
CA ALA A 393 22.26 -14.25 -17.15
C ALA A 393 21.61 -14.32 -15.76
N GLU A 394 22.25 -13.74 -14.76
CA GLU A 394 21.72 -13.66 -13.40
C GLU A 394 20.47 -12.81 -13.34
N SER A 395 20.40 -11.65 -13.99
CA SER A 395 19.19 -10.81 -14.00
C SER A 395 17.96 -11.56 -14.53
N TRP A 396 18.12 -12.37 -15.59
CA TRP A 396 17.05 -13.23 -16.08
C TRP A 396 16.74 -14.40 -15.14
N GLY A 397 17.78 -15.04 -14.56
CA GLY A 397 17.62 -16.11 -13.58
C GLY A 397 16.82 -15.64 -12.35
N MET A 398 17.25 -14.55 -11.74
CA MET A 398 16.58 -13.93 -10.58
C MET A 398 15.11 -13.55 -10.90
N ALA A 399 14.86 -12.95 -12.06
CA ALA A 399 13.50 -12.59 -12.46
C ALA A 399 12.61 -13.82 -12.69
N LEU A 400 13.13 -14.88 -13.31
CA LEU A 400 12.40 -16.14 -13.57
C LEU A 400 12.12 -16.91 -12.28
N GLU A 401 13.09 -16.97 -11.38
CA GLU A 401 13.01 -17.70 -10.11
C GLU A 401 12.39 -16.83 -9.00
N MET A 402 12.00 -15.60 -9.32
CA MET A 402 11.45 -14.63 -8.39
C MET A 402 12.39 -14.37 -7.20
N GLN A 403 13.67 -14.41 -7.41
CA GLN A 403 14.72 -14.16 -6.41
C GLN A 403 15.12 -12.69 -6.45
N THR A 404 14.62 -11.94 -5.49
CA THR A 404 15.01 -10.54 -5.26
C THR A 404 15.47 -10.39 -3.81
N ARG A 405 15.42 -9.22 -3.23
CA ARG A 405 15.95 -8.91 -1.87
C ARG A 405 15.53 -9.84 -0.74
N HIS A 406 14.39 -10.53 -0.85
CA HIS A 406 13.95 -11.49 0.17
C HIS A 406 14.83 -12.75 0.26
N THR A 407 15.63 -13.05 -0.73
CA THR A 407 16.40 -14.31 -0.83
C THR A 407 17.31 -14.54 0.37
N ASP A 408 17.91 -13.49 0.89
CA ASP A 408 18.84 -13.57 2.04
C ASP A 408 18.12 -13.97 3.34
N PHE A 409 16.83 -13.67 3.44
CA PHE A 409 16.00 -14.02 4.60
C PHE A 409 15.37 -15.42 4.50
N PHE A 410 15.45 -16.04 3.33
CA PHE A 410 14.87 -17.36 3.05
C PHE A 410 15.86 -18.26 2.31
N PRO A 411 17.05 -18.55 2.89
CA PRO A 411 18.12 -19.27 2.19
C PRO A 411 17.71 -20.71 1.79
N ASP A 412 16.80 -21.33 2.53
CA ASP A 412 16.33 -22.71 2.29
C ASP A 412 15.06 -22.77 1.43
N LEU A 413 14.61 -21.64 0.87
CA LEU A 413 13.39 -21.57 0.09
C LEU A 413 13.48 -22.38 -1.21
N ASN A 414 12.74 -23.47 -1.30
CA ASN A 414 12.67 -24.29 -2.50
C ASN A 414 11.36 -24.11 -3.26
N GLN A 415 11.41 -23.38 -4.35
CA GLN A 415 10.26 -23.08 -5.21
C GLN A 415 10.13 -24.01 -6.43
N THR A 416 10.98 -25.04 -6.55
CA THR A 416 11.04 -25.92 -7.73
C THR A 416 9.69 -26.54 -8.09
N LEU A 417 8.95 -27.05 -7.08
CA LEU A 417 7.62 -27.62 -7.31
C LEU A 417 6.63 -26.56 -7.82
N LEU A 418 6.68 -25.35 -7.29
CA LEU A 418 5.85 -24.23 -7.75
C LEU A 418 6.09 -23.94 -9.24
N PHE A 419 7.35 -23.87 -9.66
CA PHE A 419 7.70 -23.58 -11.05
C PHE A 419 7.31 -24.73 -12.00
N TRP A 420 7.46 -25.99 -11.59
CA TRP A 420 6.98 -27.12 -12.39
C TRP A 420 5.47 -27.08 -12.55
N LEU A 421 4.71 -26.82 -11.50
CA LEU A 421 3.26 -26.72 -11.58
C LEU A 421 2.82 -25.52 -12.43
N ALA A 422 3.47 -24.37 -12.28
CA ALA A 422 3.21 -23.18 -13.10
C ALA A 422 3.55 -23.40 -14.57
N GLY A 423 4.69 -24.03 -14.84
CA GLY A 423 5.10 -24.41 -16.21
C GLY A 423 4.11 -25.35 -16.89
N LEU A 424 3.66 -26.38 -16.18
CA LEU A 424 2.61 -27.29 -16.68
C LEU A 424 1.30 -26.52 -16.93
N GLY A 425 0.91 -25.63 -16.02
CA GLY A 425 -0.25 -24.77 -16.18
C GLY A 425 -0.12 -23.87 -17.41
N GLY A 426 1.03 -23.23 -17.61
CA GLY A 426 1.33 -22.39 -18.77
C GLY A 426 1.24 -23.16 -20.09
N VAL A 427 1.83 -24.35 -20.15
CA VAL A 427 1.72 -25.25 -21.33
C VAL A 427 0.27 -25.61 -21.59
N ALA A 428 -0.49 -26.01 -20.56
CA ALA A 428 -1.91 -26.33 -20.70
C ALA A 428 -2.74 -25.12 -21.16
N LEU A 429 -2.43 -23.91 -20.71
CA LEU A 429 -3.08 -22.70 -21.18
C LEU A 429 -2.84 -22.48 -22.68
N ILE A 430 -1.63 -22.63 -23.16
CA ILE A 430 -1.30 -22.45 -24.59
C ILE A 430 -1.93 -23.56 -25.45
N VAL A 431 -1.64 -24.81 -25.12
CA VAL A 431 -1.99 -25.96 -25.98
C VAL A 431 -3.49 -26.29 -25.92
N TRP A 432 -4.05 -26.34 -24.71
CA TRP A 432 -5.44 -26.77 -24.52
C TRP A 432 -6.43 -25.61 -24.59
N ARG A 433 -6.09 -24.48 -23.96
CA ARG A 433 -7.01 -23.32 -23.86
C ARG A 433 -6.79 -22.29 -24.96
N ARG A 434 -5.67 -22.38 -25.71
CA ARG A 434 -5.26 -21.37 -26.68
C ARG A 434 -5.24 -19.96 -26.07
N ASN A 435 -4.86 -19.91 -24.80
CA ASN A 435 -4.70 -18.69 -24.05
C ASN A 435 -3.25 -18.22 -24.20
N LEU A 436 -3.04 -17.13 -24.93
CA LEU A 436 -1.73 -16.54 -25.15
C LEU A 436 -1.52 -15.28 -24.30
N TRP A 437 -2.60 -14.61 -23.88
CA TRP A 437 -2.46 -13.36 -23.16
C TRP A 437 -1.81 -13.51 -21.78
N ALA A 438 -2.12 -14.56 -21.04
CA ALA A 438 -1.58 -14.77 -19.70
C ALA A 438 -0.09 -15.18 -19.72
N PRO A 439 0.37 -16.17 -20.52
CA PRO A 439 1.80 -16.45 -20.66
C PRO A 439 2.60 -15.28 -21.20
N LEU A 440 2.05 -14.50 -22.15
CA LEU A 440 2.74 -13.33 -22.69
C LEU A 440 2.88 -12.22 -21.63
N PHE A 441 1.83 -11.95 -20.85
CA PHE A 441 1.93 -10.99 -19.75
C PHE A 441 2.96 -11.43 -18.72
N TRP A 442 2.96 -12.70 -18.33
CA TRP A 442 3.95 -13.25 -17.42
C TRP A 442 5.38 -13.05 -17.94
N PHE A 443 5.62 -13.37 -19.21
CA PHE A 443 6.92 -13.17 -19.85
C PHE A 443 7.34 -11.69 -19.87
N LEU A 444 6.42 -10.76 -20.19
CA LEU A 444 6.69 -9.33 -20.16
C LEU A 444 7.03 -8.86 -18.73
N SER A 445 6.35 -9.37 -17.71
CA SER A 445 6.65 -9.05 -16.31
C SER A 445 8.04 -9.55 -15.89
N VAL A 446 8.42 -10.77 -16.30
CA VAL A 446 9.79 -11.29 -16.11
C VAL A 446 10.81 -10.39 -16.79
N ALA A 447 10.56 -10.01 -18.05
CA ALA A 447 11.46 -9.14 -18.81
C ALA A 447 11.61 -7.74 -18.16
N MET A 448 10.51 -7.16 -17.64
CA MET A 448 10.54 -5.89 -16.90
C MET A 448 11.38 -6.03 -15.61
N THR A 449 11.23 -7.13 -14.88
CA THR A 449 12.02 -7.41 -13.67
C THR A 449 13.51 -7.55 -14.00
N ALA A 450 13.84 -8.32 -15.04
CA ALA A 450 15.23 -8.48 -15.48
C ALA A 450 15.84 -7.17 -15.99
N ASN A 451 15.04 -6.32 -16.67
CA ASN A 451 15.48 -5.01 -17.12
C ASN A 451 15.69 -4.01 -15.97
N ALA A 452 14.96 -4.17 -14.86
CA ALA A 452 15.15 -3.35 -13.67
C ALA A 452 16.40 -3.76 -12.87
N LEU A 453 16.75 -5.07 -12.87
CA LEU A 453 17.97 -5.56 -12.24
C LEU A 453 19.21 -5.10 -13.02
N LEU A 454 19.18 -5.22 -14.33
CA LEU A 454 20.23 -4.76 -15.23
C LEU A 454 19.58 -4.26 -16.53
N PRO A 455 19.63 -2.96 -16.85
CA PRO A 455 19.00 -2.38 -18.03
C PRO A 455 19.48 -3.02 -19.34
N PHE A 456 18.56 -3.24 -20.27
CA PHE A 456 18.88 -3.73 -21.60
C PHE A 456 19.28 -2.55 -22.48
N ASP A 457 20.49 -2.58 -23.05
CA ASP A 457 21.00 -1.56 -23.99
C ASP A 457 20.36 -1.71 -25.39
N THR A 458 19.04 -1.65 -25.41
CA THR A 458 18.25 -1.84 -26.64
C THR A 458 16.95 -1.04 -26.57
N VAL A 459 16.37 -0.72 -27.72
CA VAL A 459 15.03 -0.11 -27.81
C VAL A 459 13.97 -0.91 -27.04
N TRP A 460 14.13 -2.23 -26.98
CA TRP A 460 13.27 -3.09 -26.17
C TRP A 460 13.40 -2.78 -24.68
N GLY A 461 14.62 -2.55 -24.16
CA GLY A 461 14.86 -2.16 -22.79
C GLY A 461 14.19 -0.82 -22.44
N GLU A 462 14.29 0.16 -23.33
CA GLU A 462 13.62 1.45 -23.15
C GLU A 462 12.09 1.32 -23.06
N TRP A 463 11.49 0.48 -23.90
CA TRP A 463 10.04 0.22 -23.80
C TRP A 463 9.63 -0.44 -22.49
N LEU A 464 10.44 -1.37 -21.99
CA LEU A 464 10.20 -1.99 -20.67
C LEU A 464 10.37 -0.99 -19.53
N ALA A 465 11.33 -0.07 -19.65
CA ALA A 465 11.61 0.96 -18.66
C ALA A 465 10.46 1.96 -18.53
N ILE A 466 9.70 2.28 -19.61
CA ILE A 466 8.52 3.14 -19.52
C ILE A 466 7.53 2.65 -18.44
N VAL A 467 7.31 1.35 -18.36
CA VAL A 467 6.44 0.77 -17.33
C VAL A 467 7.22 0.56 -16.02
N GLY A 468 8.47 0.11 -16.10
CA GLY A 468 9.32 -0.16 -14.96
C GLY A 468 9.53 1.07 -14.07
N ASN A 469 9.74 2.24 -14.67
CA ASN A 469 9.95 3.49 -13.95
C ASN A 469 8.73 3.92 -13.11
N LEU A 470 7.51 3.60 -13.56
CA LEU A 470 6.30 3.81 -12.76
C LEU A 470 6.24 2.92 -11.50
N HIS A 471 7.11 1.92 -11.42
CA HIS A 471 7.34 1.05 -10.27
C HIS A 471 8.70 1.33 -9.60
N TYR A 472 9.18 2.59 -9.67
CA TYR A 472 10.49 3.01 -9.15
C TYR A 472 11.68 2.25 -9.74
N ALA A 473 11.52 1.68 -10.94
CA ALA A 473 12.50 0.80 -11.59
C ALA A 473 13.06 -0.32 -10.67
N THR A 474 12.28 -0.75 -9.65
CA THR A 474 12.76 -1.71 -8.65
C THR A 474 12.30 -3.14 -8.96
N ALA A 475 13.25 -4.06 -9.01
CA ALA A 475 12.98 -5.46 -9.30
C ALA A 475 12.02 -6.11 -8.29
N HIS A 476 12.13 -5.78 -7.03
CA HIS A 476 11.27 -6.33 -5.97
C HIS A 476 9.80 -5.91 -6.09
N ARG A 477 9.49 -4.78 -6.76
CA ARG A 477 8.11 -4.39 -7.10
C ARG A 477 7.65 -5.08 -8.39
N LEU A 478 8.51 -5.16 -9.39
CA LEU A 478 8.19 -5.72 -10.70
C LEU A 478 8.08 -7.26 -10.69
N VAL A 479 8.72 -7.95 -9.73
CA VAL A 479 8.59 -9.41 -9.56
C VAL A 479 7.23 -9.83 -8.98
N MET A 480 6.52 -8.94 -8.27
CA MET A 480 5.23 -9.28 -7.68
C MET A 480 4.14 -9.63 -8.73
N PRO A 481 3.99 -8.93 -9.87
CA PRO A 481 3.13 -9.38 -10.97
C PRO A 481 3.54 -10.75 -11.54
N VAL A 482 4.84 -11.05 -11.61
CA VAL A 482 5.33 -12.39 -11.99
C VAL A 482 4.78 -13.43 -11.03
N ALA A 483 4.90 -13.19 -9.72
CA ALA A 483 4.42 -14.09 -8.68
C ALA A 483 2.91 -14.32 -8.75
N LEU A 484 2.10 -13.26 -8.89
CA LEU A 484 0.63 -13.39 -9.01
C LEU A 484 0.23 -14.35 -10.14
N PHE A 485 0.88 -14.22 -11.29
CA PHE A 485 0.57 -15.06 -12.45
C PHE A 485 1.18 -16.46 -12.33
N THR A 486 2.33 -16.62 -11.67
CA THR A 486 2.95 -17.91 -11.36
C THR A 486 2.06 -18.74 -10.44
N PHE A 487 1.54 -18.17 -9.35
CA PHE A 487 0.59 -18.87 -8.45
C PHE A 487 -0.70 -19.26 -9.16
N ALA A 488 -1.26 -18.35 -9.96
CA ALA A 488 -2.45 -18.65 -10.74
C ALA A 488 -2.20 -19.78 -11.75
N ALA A 489 -1.06 -19.78 -12.43
CA ALA A 489 -0.67 -20.83 -13.36
C ALA A 489 -0.40 -22.16 -12.64
N ALA A 490 0.20 -22.15 -11.44
CA ALA A 490 0.37 -23.35 -10.62
C ALA A 490 -0.97 -23.98 -10.23
N GLY A 491 -1.94 -23.15 -9.83
CA GLY A 491 -3.31 -23.60 -9.60
C GLY A 491 -3.92 -24.28 -10.85
N VAL A 492 -3.66 -23.74 -12.05
CA VAL A 492 -4.05 -24.37 -13.33
C VAL A 492 -3.35 -25.70 -13.52
N GLY A 493 -2.04 -25.79 -13.26
CA GLY A 493 -1.25 -27.01 -13.36
C GLY A 493 -1.79 -28.13 -12.47
N VAL A 494 -2.07 -27.82 -11.20
CA VAL A 494 -2.69 -28.76 -10.26
C VAL A 494 -4.06 -29.20 -10.76
N ALA A 495 -4.89 -28.28 -11.24
CA ALA A 495 -6.20 -28.64 -11.78
C ALA A 495 -6.10 -29.56 -12.99
N VAL A 496 -5.12 -29.36 -13.87
CA VAL A 496 -4.85 -30.24 -15.02
C VAL A 496 -4.47 -31.64 -14.56
N ILE A 497 -3.52 -31.76 -13.63
CA ILE A 497 -3.11 -33.07 -13.06
C ILE A 497 -4.34 -33.78 -12.48
N ILE A 498 -5.08 -33.15 -11.60
CA ILE A 498 -6.28 -33.74 -10.97
C ILE A 498 -7.29 -34.21 -12.01
N ARG A 499 -7.55 -33.41 -13.05
CA ARG A 499 -8.52 -33.76 -14.07
C ARG A 499 -8.05 -34.88 -14.98
N LEU A 500 -6.75 -35.02 -15.20
CA LEU A 500 -6.13 -36.16 -15.92
C LEU A 500 -6.20 -37.44 -15.08
N LEU A 501 -5.84 -37.38 -13.81
CA LEU A 501 -5.93 -38.51 -12.88
C LEU A 501 -7.38 -39.01 -12.70
N ALA A 502 -8.34 -38.08 -12.69
CA ALA A 502 -9.76 -38.40 -12.66
C ALA A 502 -10.33 -38.82 -14.03
N LEU A 503 -9.50 -39.04 -15.05
CA LEU A 503 -9.86 -39.46 -16.41
C LEU A 503 -10.93 -38.56 -17.07
N ALA A 504 -10.98 -37.28 -16.72
CA ALA A 504 -11.99 -36.34 -17.19
C ALA A 504 -11.99 -36.07 -18.71
N PRO A 505 -10.86 -36.15 -19.45
CA PRO A 505 -10.85 -36.04 -20.91
C PRO A 505 -11.55 -37.16 -21.61
N LEU A 506 -11.64 -38.34 -20.99
CA LEU A 506 -12.35 -39.49 -21.57
C LEU A 506 -13.87 -39.24 -21.50
N ARG A 507 -14.54 -39.25 -22.64
CA ARG A 507 -15.99 -39.09 -22.72
C ARG A 507 -16.69 -40.38 -22.23
N MET A 508 -16.91 -40.43 -20.90
CA MET A 508 -17.53 -41.58 -20.25
C MET A 508 -19.06 -41.44 -20.17
N ARG A 509 -19.76 -42.56 -19.96
CA ARG A 509 -21.21 -42.60 -19.70
C ARG A 509 -21.52 -41.91 -18.36
N ALA A 510 -22.75 -41.43 -18.18
CA ALA A 510 -23.20 -40.59 -17.06
C ALA A 510 -22.70 -41.02 -15.64
N PRO A 511 -22.78 -42.29 -15.22
CA PRO A 511 -22.32 -42.66 -13.87
C PRO A 511 -20.81 -42.45 -13.68
N TRP A 512 -19.99 -42.73 -14.67
CA TRP A 512 -18.55 -42.55 -14.63
C TRP A 512 -18.15 -41.05 -14.62
N THR A 513 -18.95 -40.21 -15.27
CA THR A 513 -18.76 -38.76 -15.21
C THR A 513 -18.94 -38.24 -13.78
N GLN A 514 -19.93 -38.76 -13.05
CA GLN A 514 -20.15 -38.39 -11.63
C GLN A 514 -19.01 -38.86 -10.75
N VAL A 515 -18.53 -40.09 -10.94
CA VAL A 515 -17.32 -40.60 -10.23
C VAL A 515 -16.11 -39.73 -10.52
N SER A 516 -15.85 -39.39 -11.77
CA SER A 516 -14.74 -38.48 -12.15
C SER A 516 -14.85 -37.12 -11.49
N VAL A 517 -16.05 -36.54 -11.35
CA VAL A 517 -16.28 -35.29 -10.65
C VAL A 517 -15.98 -35.45 -9.14
N ALA A 518 -16.53 -36.51 -8.52
CA ALA A 518 -16.29 -36.75 -7.09
C ALA A 518 -14.79 -36.95 -6.77
N VAL A 519 -14.11 -37.79 -7.57
CA VAL A 519 -12.65 -37.98 -7.44
C VAL A 519 -11.88 -36.67 -7.61
N SER A 520 -12.26 -35.86 -8.60
CA SER A 520 -11.62 -34.56 -8.80
C SER A 520 -11.80 -33.61 -7.59
N VAL A 521 -12.96 -33.60 -6.95
CA VAL A 521 -13.23 -32.78 -5.76
C VAL A 521 -12.39 -33.28 -4.58
N ILE A 522 -12.34 -34.59 -4.34
CA ILE A 522 -11.56 -35.20 -3.26
C ILE A 522 -10.07 -34.87 -3.47
N LEU A 523 -9.55 -35.06 -4.67
CA LEU A 523 -8.15 -34.74 -5.00
C LEU A 523 -7.87 -33.24 -4.87
N ALA A 524 -8.83 -32.37 -5.21
CA ALA A 524 -8.67 -30.92 -5.04
C ALA A 524 -8.61 -30.51 -3.57
N LEU A 525 -9.44 -31.11 -2.71
CA LEU A 525 -9.37 -30.90 -1.25
C LEU A 525 -8.06 -31.40 -0.67
N GLY A 526 -7.60 -32.58 -1.14
CA GLY A 526 -6.28 -33.12 -0.74
C GLY A 526 -5.12 -32.25 -1.21
N ALA A 527 -5.17 -31.72 -2.42
CA ALA A 527 -4.15 -30.77 -2.93
C ALA A 527 -4.17 -29.45 -2.17
N GLY A 528 -5.36 -28.91 -1.87
CA GLY A 528 -5.51 -27.72 -1.03
C GLY A 528 -4.91 -27.92 0.36
N TRP A 529 -5.22 -29.04 1.02
CA TRP A 529 -4.64 -29.41 2.31
C TRP A 529 -3.11 -29.58 2.22
N GLY A 530 -2.61 -30.27 1.19
CA GLY A 530 -1.18 -30.41 0.96
C GLY A 530 -0.48 -29.05 0.78
N THR A 531 -1.14 -28.09 0.12
CA THR A 531 -0.63 -26.72 -0.03
C THR A 531 -0.58 -26.00 1.32
N VAL A 532 -1.61 -26.16 2.17
CA VAL A 532 -1.62 -25.62 3.54
C VAL A 532 -0.44 -26.19 4.34
N VAL A 533 -0.29 -27.53 4.35
CA VAL A 533 0.82 -28.19 5.08
C VAL A 533 2.18 -27.73 4.56
N TRP A 534 2.32 -27.51 3.26
CA TRP A 534 3.56 -27.01 2.68
C TRP A 534 3.84 -25.56 3.11
N ALA A 535 2.86 -24.68 2.97
CA ALA A 535 2.98 -23.27 3.36
C ALA A 535 3.27 -23.08 4.86
N THR A 536 2.80 -23.99 5.72
CA THR A 536 3.00 -23.90 7.19
C THR A 536 4.25 -24.63 7.67
N ARG A 537 4.86 -25.51 6.88
CA ARG A 537 6.07 -26.25 7.29
C ARG A 537 7.35 -25.48 7.05
N ASP A 538 7.44 -24.78 5.94
CA ASP A 538 8.65 -24.13 5.52
C ASP A 538 8.49 -22.64 5.70
N SER A 539 8.87 -22.15 6.87
CA SER A 539 9.40 -20.81 7.15
C SER A 539 8.93 -19.59 6.35
N VAL A 540 7.96 -19.72 5.42
CA VAL A 540 7.36 -18.53 4.78
C VAL A 540 6.68 -17.67 5.85
N ILE A 541 6.11 -18.31 6.87
CA ILE A 541 5.48 -17.66 8.01
C ILE A 541 6.55 -17.19 9.00
N GLU A 542 7.56 -18.02 9.28
CA GLU A 542 8.71 -17.62 10.12
C GLU A 542 9.47 -16.42 9.51
N GLY A 543 9.54 -16.31 8.20
CA GLY A 543 10.13 -15.16 7.53
C GLY A 543 9.29 -13.88 7.60
N LEU A 544 8.05 -13.93 8.05
CA LEU A 544 7.29 -12.73 8.40
C LEU A 544 7.76 -12.13 9.74
N GLU A 545 8.29 -12.95 10.65
CA GLU A 545 8.86 -12.48 11.92
C GLU A 545 9.98 -11.45 11.72
N PRO A 546 11.01 -11.66 10.89
CA PRO A 546 12.00 -10.62 10.62
C PRO A 546 11.41 -9.38 9.97
N SER A 547 10.34 -9.47 9.18
CA SER A 547 9.69 -8.29 8.60
C SER A 547 8.96 -7.44 9.64
N MET A 548 8.52 -8.02 10.74
CA MET A 548 7.85 -7.34 11.84
C MET A 548 8.80 -7.01 13.00
N ASN A 549 9.75 -7.88 13.29
CA ASN A 549 10.71 -7.79 14.39
C ASN A 549 12.11 -7.35 13.98
N GLY A 550 12.56 -7.74 12.77
CA GLY A 550 13.92 -7.52 12.30
C GLY A 550 14.40 -6.10 12.48
N PRO A 551 13.60 -5.08 12.21
CA PRO A 551 13.98 -3.72 12.50
C PRO A 551 14.03 -3.36 14.00
N ARG A 552 14.00 -4.24 14.95
CA ARG A 552 14.10 -3.95 16.39
C ARG A 552 15.42 -4.33 17.06
N ASN A 553 16.41 -4.70 16.29
CA ASN A 553 17.77 -4.81 16.80
C ASN A 553 18.37 -3.42 16.95
N ASP A 554 19.55 -3.24 17.51
CA ASP A 554 20.13 -1.98 17.96
C ASP A 554 20.31 -0.87 16.89
N ASP A 555 20.04 -1.15 15.63
CA ASP A 555 20.18 -0.22 14.49
C ASP A 555 18.82 0.35 14.05
N ARG A 556 18.07 1.00 14.93
CA ARG A 556 16.68 1.34 14.64
C ARG A 556 16.33 2.78 14.72
N MET A 557 15.28 3.11 13.94
CA MET A 557 14.66 4.41 14.00
C MET A 557 14.01 4.67 15.37
N VAL A 558 13.34 3.67 15.95
CA VAL A 558 12.67 3.77 17.26
C VAL A 558 12.94 2.56 18.13
N ASN A 559 13.38 2.77 19.34
CA ASN A 559 13.55 1.78 20.40
C ASN A 559 12.73 2.13 21.66
N GLU A 560 12.85 1.35 22.72
CA GLU A 560 12.09 1.59 23.96
C GLU A 560 12.48 2.90 24.67
N ALA A 561 13.71 3.38 24.50
CA ALA A 561 14.12 4.66 25.08
C ALA A 561 13.46 5.83 24.33
N ASP A 562 13.33 5.73 23.00
CA ASP A 562 12.59 6.72 22.21
C ASP A 562 11.11 6.79 22.64
N ILE A 563 10.48 5.64 22.83
CA ILE A 563 9.06 5.55 23.25
C ILE A 563 8.89 6.22 24.61
N ARG A 564 9.76 5.91 25.59
CA ARG A 564 9.72 6.56 26.90
C ARG A 564 9.95 8.07 26.81
N ALA A 565 10.86 8.50 25.95
CA ALA A 565 11.11 9.93 25.72
C ALA A 565 9.90 10.62 25.06
N PHE A 566 9.18 9.95 24.13
CA PHE A 566 7.93 10.49 23.56
C PHE A 566 6.85 10.64 24.63
N ASP A 567 6.68 9.64 25.49
CA ASP A 567 5.69 9.68 26.57
C ASP A 567 6.04 10.76 27.58
N TRP A 568 7.32 10.87 27.98
CA TRP A 568 7.81 11.93 28.85
C TRP A 568 7.59 13.31 28.23
N LEU A 569 7.94 13.49 26.96
CA LEU A 569 7.82 14.77 26.25
C LEU A 569 6.36 15.21 26.13
N ALA A 570 5.44 14.28 25.92
CA ALA A 570 4.00 14.57 25.85
C ALA A 570 3.41 15.17 27.14
N GLU A 571 4.07 14.94 28.27
CA GLU A 571 3.68 15.48 29.57
C GLU A 571 4.31 16.86 29.88
N GLN A 572 5.24 17.34 29.03
CA GLN A 572 5.97 18.59 29.31
C GLN A 572 5.15 19.85 28.93
N PRO A 573 5.36 20.95 29.63
CA PRO A 573 4.75 22.24 29.28
C PRO A 573 5.02 22.60 27.82
N GLY A 574 4.02 23.06 27.10
CA GLY A 574 4.17 23.54 25.73
C GLY A 574 4.45 22.49 24.67
N ALA A 575 4.50 21.17 25.00
CA ALA A 575 4.84 20.10 24.07
C ALA A 575 3.93 20.03 22.82
N TYR A 576 2.68 20.46 22.94
CA TYR A 576 1.68 20.50 21.85
C TYR A 576 1.42 21.91 21.31
N GLU A 577 2.10 22.94 21.82
CA GLU A 577 1.81 24.36 21.50
C GLU A 577 2.72 24.94 20.43
N GLY A 578 3.71 24.18 19.96
CA GLY A 578 4.69 24.61 18.98
C GLY A 578 5.14 23.48 18.09
N THR A 579 6.42 23.48 17.73
CA THR A 579 7.00 22.42 16.90
C THR A 579 8.18 21.75 17.63
N ILE A 580 8.43 20.50 17.25
CA ILE A 580 9.58 19.72 17.72
C ILE A 580 10.44 19.39 16.52
N PHE A 581 11.73 19.70 16.61
CA PHE A 581 12.72 19.41 15.60
C PHE A 581 13.53 18.16 15.93
N GLY A 582 14.10 17.52 14.92
CA GLY A 582 14.99 16.37 15.04
C GLY A 582 15.39 15.80 13.69
N GLU A 583 16.12 14.71 13.71
CA GLU A 583 16.54 13.98 12.51
C GLU A 583 15.40 13.04 12.05
N PRO A 584 14.92 13.13 10.80
CA PRO A 584 13.82 12.26 10.32
C PRO A 584 14.18 10.78 10.29
N ALA A 585 15.47 10.44 10.23
CA ALA A 585 15.95 9.07 10.17
C ALA A 585 16.21 8.45 11.55
N ASP A 586 15.95 9.18 12.61
CA ASP A 586 15.87 8.67 13.99
C ASP A 586 14.41 8.65 14.49
N GLY A 587 14.19 8.51 15.79
CA GLY A 587 12.84 8.41 16.36
C GLY A 587 11.90 9.58 16.08
N HIS A 588 12.43 10.76 15.79
CA HIS A 588 11.66 11.99 15.60
C HIS A 588 10.50 11.86 14.59
N GLY A 589 10.71 11.14 13.48
CA GLY A 589 9.68 10.96 12.44
C GLY A 589 8.44 10.22 12.92
N TRP A 590 8.51 9.49 14.03
CA TRP A 590 7.41 8.68 14.59
C TRP A 590 6.58 9.40 15.65
N MET A 591 7.08 10.49 16.23
CA MET A 591 6.44 11.17 17.36
C MET A 591 5.01 11.57 17.07
N TYR A 592 4.74 12.13 15.87
CA TYR A 592 3.40 12.52 15.49
C TYR A 592 2.47 11.30 15.36
N ALA A 593 2.93 10.25 14.71
CA ALA A 593 2.14 9.03 14.55
C ALA A 593 1.84 8.34 15.89
N TYR A 594 2.81 8.33 16.80
CA TYR A 594 2.70 7.63 18.08
C TYR A 594 1.72 8.32 19.04
N ASN A 595 1.98 9.57 19.41
CA ASN A 595 1.19 10.27 20.42
C ASN A 595 0.73 11.69 20.00
N GLY A 596 0.91 12.08 18.74
CA GLY A 596 0.45 13.35 18.20
C GLY A 596 1.35 14.54 18.49
N LEU A 597 2.57 14.33 19.01
CA LEU A 597 3.54 15.38 19.20
C LEU A 597 3.84 16.10 17.87
N PRO A 598 3.94 17.44 17.86
CA PRO A 598 4.02 18.25 16.64
C PRO A 598 5.41 18.21 16.00
N SER A 599 5.90 17.00 15.65
CA SER A 599 7.17 16.85 14.94
C SER A 599 7.14 17.52 13.57
N VAL A 600 8.24 18.21 13.20
CA VAL A 600 8.37 18.87 11.89
C VAL A 600 8.62 17.86 10.80
N MET A 601 9.46 16.86 11.06
CA MET A 601 9.80 15.81 10.09
C MET A 601 8.91 14.59 10.31
N ARG A 602 8.01 14.32 9.36
CA ARG A 602 7.03 13.21 9.42
C ARG A 602 7.24 12.17 8.32
N HIS A 603 8.38 12.24 7.66
CA HIS A 603 8.85 11.36 6.61
C HIS A 603 10.34 11.14 6.77
N TYR A 604 10.90 10.00 6.35
CA TYR A 604 12.34 9.72 6.46
C TYR A 604 13.22 10.66 5.61
N LEU A 605 12.65 11.29 4.60
CA LEU A 605 13.27 12.40 3.90
C LEU A 605 12.82 13.69 4.56
N TRP A 606 13.76 14.63 4.76
CA TRP A 606 13.38 15.98 5.17
C TRP A 606 12.48 16.64 4.11
N PRO A 607 11.62 17.57 4.49
CA PRO A 607 10.77 18.28 3.55
C PRO A 607 11.61 18.93 2.44
N HIS A 608 11.15 18.83 1.20
CA HIS A 608 11.67 19.66 0.12
C HIS A 608 11.26 21.09 0.39
N VAL A 609 12.15 21.83 1.02
CA VAL A 609 12.01 23.26 1.29
C VAL A 609 13.08 24.02 0.53
N TYR A 610 12.80 25.27 0.22
CA TYR A 610 13.81 26.11 -0.39
C TYR A 610 15.00 26.26 0.53
N ARG A 611 16.23 26.32 0.02
CA ARG A 611 17.48 26.48 0.78
C ARG A 611 17.51 27.67 1.75
N THR A 612 16.56 28.58 1.65
CA THR A 612 16.38 29.75 2.51
C THR A 612 15.21 29.59 3.47
N SER A 613 14.65 28.38 3.62
CA SER A 613 13.55 28.13 4.54
C SER A 613 14.04 28.09 5.99
N ASP A 614 13.13 28.39 6.92
CA ASP A 614 13.39 28.26 8.34
C ASP A 614 13.63 26.80 8.74
N THR A 615 12.90 25.88 8.13
CA THR A 615 13.09 24.43 8.32
C THR A 615 14.50 23.99 7.97
N ASP A 616 15.02 24.41 6.81
CA ASP A 616 16.35 24.07 6.34
C ASP A 616 17.43 24.65 7.29
N LEU A 617 17.27 25.93 7.66
CA LEU A 617 18.18 26.60 8.57
C LEU A 617 18.25 25.91 9.94
N LEU A 618 17.12 25.57 10.53
CA LEU A 618 17.03 24.90 11.82
C LEU A 618 17.49 23.44 11.80
N TYR A 619 17.36 22.79 10.65
CA TYR A 619 17.86 21.43 10.47
C TYR A 619 19.38 21.36 10.35
N TRP A 620 20.00 22.32 9.61
CA TRP A 620 21.43 22.29 9.36
C TRP A 620 22.27 23.01 10.43
N HIS A 621 21.69 24.00 11.14
CA HIS A 621 22.42 24.87 12.05
C HIS A 621 21.77 25.03 13.43
N PRO A 622 21.26 23.96 14.06
CA PRO A 622 20.67 24.08 15.40
C PRO A 622 21.67 24.50 16.47
N ASP A 623 22.96 24.22 16.25
CA ASP A 623 24.09 24.58 17.10
C ASP A 623 24.34 26.10 17.20
N LEU A 624 23.69 26.89 16.34
CA LEU A 624 23.80 28.37 16.38
C LEU A 624 22.71 29.05 17.23
N LEU A 625 21.77 28.28 17.82
CA LEU A 625 20.75 28.84 18.72
C LEU A 625 21.41 29.54 19.93
N GLY A 626 21.07 30.80 20.14
CA GLY A 626 21.57 31.60 21.26
C GLY A 626 23.05 31.97 21.20
N VAL A 627 23.74 31.67 20.11
CA VAL A 627 25.19 32.02 19.97
C VAL A 627 25.40 33.52 19.87
N GLY A 628 24.34 34.26 19.53
CA GLY A 628 24.42 35.71 19.35
C GLY A 628 24.77 36.11 17.92
N ASN A 629 24.98 37.41 17.71
CA ASN A 629 25.20 37.97 16.38
C ASN A 629 26.41 38.96 16.43
N HIS A 630 27.29 38.89 15.43
CA HIS A 630 28.50 39.74 15.32
C HIS A 630 29.37 39.80 16.59
N GLY A 631 29.38 38.71 17.38
CA GLY A 631 30.17 38.65 18.63
C GLY A 631 29.46 39.23 19.86
N ASP A 632 28.22 39.68 19.72
CA ASP A 632 27.34 40.08 20.82
C ASP A 632 26.38 38.93 21.16
N PRO A 633 26.52 38.23 22.28
CA PRO A 633 25.69 37.11 22.67
C PRO A 633 24.24 37.50 23.03
N THR A 634 24.00 38.81 23.22
CA THR A 634 22.64 39.31 23.55
C THR A 634 21.76 39.54 22.30
N GLN A 635 22.35 39.51 21.12
CA GLN A 635 21.66 39.76 19.87
C GLN A 635 21.18 38.46 19.23
N GLU A 636 19.94 38.47 18.78
CA GLU A 636 19.37 37.34 18.00
C GLU A 636 20.07 37.22 16.64
N ASN A 637 20.41 36.01 16.29
CA ASN A 637 20.85 35.65 14.95
C ASN A 637 19.70 35.15 14.07
N THR A 638 20.01 34.70 12.85
CA THR A 638 19.00 34.22 11.89
C THR A 638 18.34 32.92 12.33
N VAL A 639 19.06 32.05 13.07
CA VAL A 639 18.58 30.77 13.57
C VAL A 639 17.59 30.98 14.72
N ASP A 640 17.88 31.92 15.63
CA ASP A 640 16.98 32.31 16.71
C ASP A 640 15.62 32.81 16.15
N LYS A 641 15.68 33.68 15.15
CA LYS A 641 14.48 34.22 14.48
C LYS A 641 13.70 33.13 13.71
N ALA A 642 14.38 32.13 13.15
CA ALA A 642 13.76 31.02 12.51
C ALA A 642 13.05 30.12 13.55
N ALA A 643 13.68 29.88 14.69
CA ALA A 643 13.09 29.11 15.78
C ALA A 643 11.82 29.78 16.34
N GLU A 644 11.83 31.10 16.50
CA GLU A 644 10.67 31.88 16.93
C GLU A 644 9.53 31.79 15.90
N ARG A 645 9.83 32.01 14.60
CA ARG A 645 8.80 31.91 13.54
C ARG A 645 8.17 30.54 13.43
N MET A 646 8.97 29.48 13.59
CA MET A 646 8.50 28.09 13.57
C MET A 646 7.91 27.63 14.91
N GLY A 647 8.05 28.43 15.98
CA GLY A 647 7.62 28.07 17.32
C GLY A 647 8.29 26.82 17.85
N VAL A 648 9.61 26.70 17.67
CA VAL A 648 10.36 25.48 18.02
C VAL A 648 10.51 25.38 19.54
N LYS A 649 9.75 24.46 20.13
CA LYS A 649 9.80 24.20 21.58
C LYS A 649 10.95 23.28 21.96
N PHE A 650 11.15 22.21 21.21
CA PHE A 650 12.11 21.18 21.57
C PHE A 650 12.89 20.68 20.35
N TYR A 651 14.12 20.21 20.64
CA TYR A 651 14.86 19.30 19.78
C TYR A 651 14.87 17.91 20.39
N PHE A 652 14.56 16.90 19.58
CA PHE A 652 14.69 15.49 19.93
C PHE A 652 15.80 14.87 19.11
N VAL A 653 16.76 14.21 19.78
CA VAL A 653 17.95 13.63 19.17
C VAL A 653 18.11 12.20 19.65
N SER A 654 18.18 11.25 18.73
CA SER A 654 18.33 9.82 19.02
C SER A 654 19.26 9.15 17.99
N PRO A 655 20.58 9.46 18.03
CA PRO A 655 21.53 8.84 17.14
C PRO A 655 21.67 7.33 17.50
N TRP A 656 22.03 6.43 16.57
CA TRP A 656 22.48 6.78 15.23
C TRP A 656 21.33 6.61 14.25
N SER A 657 21.41 7.35 13.13
CA SER A 657 20.44 7.26 12.05
C SER A 657 20.18 5.81 11.60
N PHE A 658 18.94 5.48 11.35
CA PHE A 658 18.51 4.17 10.80
C PHE A 658 19.20 3.80 9.48
N TRP A 659 19.55 4.81 8.69
CA TRP A 659 20.18 4.63 7.38
C TRP A 659 21.70 4.75 7.48
N ALA A 660 22.42 3.67 7.31
CA ALA A 660 23.88 3.64 7.33
C ALA A 660 24.56 4.51 6.26
N PHE A 661 23.83 4.95 5.23
CA PHE A 661 24.33 5.87 4.21
C PHE A 661 24.13 7.34 4.57
N GLN A 662 23.31 7.65 5.57
CA GLN A 662 23.05 9.02 6.00
C GLN A 662 24.15 9.49 6.94
N GLU A 663 24.79 10.61 6.60
CA GLU A 663 25.77 11.22 7.49
C GLU A 663 25.09 11.74 8.76
N PRO A 664 25.62 11.41 9.95
CA PRO A 664 25.07 11.90 11.21
C PRO A 664 25.10 13.43 11.27
N ARG A 665 24.04 14.03 11.79
CA ARG A 665 23.96 15.50 12.02
C ARG A 665 24.68 15.86 13.31
N MET A 666 26.00 16.07 13.24
CA MET A 666 26.82 16.36 14.43
C MET A 666 26.41 17.68 15.08
N GLU A 667 25.86 18.62 14.31
CA GLU A 667 25.31 19.89 14.81
C GLU A 667 24.12 19.66 15.77
N MET A 668 23.36 18.58 15.56
CA MET A 668 22.30 18.14 16.49
C MET A 668 22.84 17.24 17.59
N ILE A 669 23.66 16.25 17.23
CA ILE A 669 24.10 15.17 18.13
C ILE A 669 25.04 15.70 19.21
N ASP A 670 26.07 16.44 18.81
CA ASP A 670 27.08 16.99 19.71
C ASP A 670 26.89 18.51 19.92
N GLY A 671 26.53 19.23 18.84
CA GLY A 671 26.44 20.69 18.87
C GLY A 671 25.43 21.23 19.87
N LEU A 672 24.26 20.60 19.99
CA LEU A 672 23.20 21.04 20.92
C LEU A 672 23.62 20.96 22.40
N TRP A 673 24.58 20.10 22.78
CA TRP A 673 25.06 20.03 24.16
C TRP A 673 25.83 21.26 24.60
N ASP A 674 26.49 21.94 23.65
CA ASP A 674 27.29 23.15 23.90
C ASP A 674 26.55 24.42 23.45
N THR A 675 25.33 24.32 22.95
CA THR A 675 24.53 25.41 22.38
C THR A 675 23.88 26.24 23.51
N PRO A 676 24.17 27.55 23.64
CA PRO A 676 23.70 28.34 24.78
C PRO A 676 22.18 28.61 24.76
N GLY A 677 21.53 28.59 23.58
CA GLY A 677 20.11 28.88 23.43
C GLY A 677 19.17 27.71 23.75
N VAL A 678 19.74 26.53 24.11
CA VAL A 678 18.94 25.36 24.49
C VAL A 678 19.36 24.81 25.84
N THR A 679 18.46 24.10 26.49
CA THR A 679 18.69 23.43 27.77
C THR A 679 18.37 21.94 27.62
N PRO A 680 19.34 21.02 27.90
CA PRO A 680 19.05 19.58 27.93
C PRO A 680 18.10 19.27 29.09
N VAL A 681 16.98 18.65 28.80
CA VAL A 681 15.89 18.38 29.78
C VAL A 681 15.60 16.91 29.99
N TYR A 682 16.05 16.06 29.06
CA TYR A 682 15.90 14.60 29.15
C TYR A 682 17.11 13.90 28.54
N ARG A 683 17.50 12.77 29.13
CA ARG A 683 18.54 11.89 28.62
C ARG A 683 18.30 10.46 29.02
N GLU A 684 18.39 9.54 28.03
CA GLU A 684 18.38 8.10 28.25
C GLU A 684 19.17 7.39 27.14
N GLY A 685 20.32 6.83 27.46
CA GLY A 685 21.22 6.24 26.45
C GLY A 685 21.65 7.27 25.40
N ASN A 686 21.28 7.01 24.14
CA ASN A 686 21.54 7.91 23.02
C ASN A 686 20.43 8.95 22.82
N VAL A 687 19.30 8.81 23.51
CA VAL A 687 18.18 9.74 23.37
C VAL A 687 18.39 10.97 24.22
N ALA A 688 18.22 12.15 23.64
CA ALA A 688 18.25 13.42 24.35
C ALA A 688 17.13 14.35 23.88
N VAL A 689 16.60 15.16 24.80
CA VAL A 689 15.66 16.24 24.49
C VAL A 689 16.21 17.54 25.02
N PHE A 690 16.21 18.56 24.16
CA PHE A 690 16.62 19.91 24.46
C PHE A 690 15.46 20.88 24.35
N ALA A 691 15.20 21.67 25.39
CA ALA A 691 14.22 22.75 25.35
C ALA A 691 14.85 24.03 24.80
N VAL A 692 14.17 24.73 23.89
CA VAL A 692 14.64 26.02 23.36
C VAL A 692 14.35 27.11 24.39
N ASN A 693 15.36 27.73 24.95
CA ASN A 693 15.23 28.62 26.11
C ASN A 693 14.29 29.81 25.91
N GLN A 694 14.19 30.35 24.69
CA GLN A 694 13.30 31.48 24.37
C GLN A 694 11.81 31.13 24.56
N GLU A 695 11.45 29.89 24.46
CA GLU A 695 10.07 29.42 24.45
C GLU A 695 9.52 29.06 25.85
N PHE A 696 10.39 29.11 26.89
CA PHE A 696 10.04 28.70 28.25
C PHE A 696 10.50 29.73 29.30
N THR A 697 9.77 29.78 30.40
CA THR A 697 10.19 30.47 31.58
C THR A 697 11.28 29.67 32.34
N ASP A 698 12.06 30.34 33.19
CA ASP A 698 13.06 29.65 34.03
C ASP A 698 12.41 28.59 34.92
N ALA A 699 11.21 28.88 35.44
CA ALA A 699 10.47 27.93 36.26
C ALA A 699 10.08 26.65 35.51
N GLU A 700 9.67 26.76 34.25
CA GLU A 700 9.34 25.61 33.42
C GLU A 700 10.60 24.78 33.06
N LEU A 701 11.70 25.43 32.72
CA LEU A 701 12.97 24.74 32.47
C LEU A 701 13.48 24.01 33.73
N LEU A 702 13.37 24.62 34.90
CA LEU A 702 13.73 23.96 36.16
C LEU A 702 12.75 22.83 36.52
N GLN A 703 11.44 22.97 36.20
CA GLN A 703 10.46 21.91 36.40
C GLN A 703 10.79 20.69 35.51
N MET A 704 11.10 20.88 34.24
CA MET A 704 11.49 19.78 33.33
C MET A 704 12.75 19.07 33.80
N ARG A 705 13.66 19.78 34.44
CA ARG A 705 14.91 19.24 35.02
C ARG A 705 14.78 18.79 36.47
N ALA A 706 13.58 18.74 37.04
CA ALA A 706 13.41 18.29 38.42
C ALA A 706 14.00 16.88 38.64
N PRO A 707 14.58 16.60 39.80
CA PRO A 707 15.19 15.30 40.09
C PRO A 707 14.22 14.14 39.84
N GLY A 708 14.63 13.16 39.05
CA GLY A 708 13.85 12.00 38.67
C GLY A 708 13.03 12.14 37.38
N ASN A 709 12.98 13.32 36.75
CA ASN A 709 12.32 13.51 35.45
C ASN A 709 13.14 12.96 34.28
N SER A 710 14.48 12.97 34.38
CA SER A 710 15.35 12.32 33.40
C SER A 710 15.90 11.01 33.96
N PRO A 711 15.88 9.90 33.20
CA PRO A 711 16.47 8.64 33.63
C PRO A 711 17.97 8.72 33.92
N GLU A 712 18.70 9.51 33.15
CA GLU A 712 20.13 9.78 33.35
C GLU A 712 20.39 11.20 33.84
N GLU A 713 21.54 11.38 34.51
CA GLU A 713 21.97 12.68 35.04
C GLU A 713 22.24 13.65 33.88
N LEU A 714 21.63 14.83 33.99
CA LEU A 714 21.84 15.92 33.02
C LEU A 714 23.05 16.76 33.39
N PRO A 715 23.78 17.36 32.43
CA PRO A 715 24.87 18.27 32.71
C PRO A 715 24.43 19.40 33.64
N PRO A 716 25.32 19.89 34.53
CA PRO A 716 24.98 20.99 35.40
C PRO A 716 24.66 22.25 34.59
N LEU A 717 23.67 23.04 35.06
CA LEU A 717 23.34 24.32 34.46
C LEU A 717 24.45 25.35 34.70
N PRO A 718 24.67 26.28 33.76
CA PRO A 718 25.45 27.50 34.04
C PRO A 718 24.83 28.25 35.21
N VAL A 719 25.63 28.82 36.08
CA VAL A 719 25.17 29.61 37.20
C VAL A 719 25.78 31.02 37.16
N ASP A 720 25.04 32.00 37.68
CA ASP A 720 25.53 33.37 37.87
C ASP A 720 26.46 33.49 39.08
N ALA A 721 26.89 34.72 39.37
CA ALA A 721 27.75 35.01 40.52
C ALA A 721 27.05 34.77 41.88
N ALA A 722 25.74 34.70 41.91
CA ALA A 722 24.92 34.36 43.10
C ALA A 722 24.73 32.85 43.26
N GLY A 723 25.05 32.07 42.24
CA GLY A 723 24.85 30.62 42.18
C GLY A 723 23.47 30.21 41.62
N ASP A 724 22.73 31.15 41.07
CA ASP A 724 21.42 30.87 40.46
C ASP A 724 21.59 30.37 39.01
N PRO A 725 20.77 29.41 38.55
CA PRO A 725 20.81 28.90 37.18
C PRO A 725 20.55 30.00 36.15
N VAL A 726 21.32 30.03 35.09
CA VAL A 726 21.21 31.01 33.99
C VAL A 726 20.78 30.29 32.72
N PHE A 727 19.68 30.76 32.12
CA PHE A 727 19.20 30.30 30.82
C PHE A 727 19.42 31.42 29.80
N HIS A 728 20.28 31.16 28.85
CA HIS A 728 20.64 32.18 27.87
C HIS A 728 19.49 32.38 26.85
N ARG A 729 19.09 33.67 26.67
CA ARG A 729 18.07 34.12 25.72
C ARG A 729 18.53 35.39 25.05
N PRO A 730 18.87 35.38 23.75
CA PRO A 730 19.08 36.63 23.03
C PRO A 730 17.78 37.46 23.04
N THR A 731 17.88 38.78 23.26
CA THR A 731 16.72 39.65 23.49
C THR A 731 16.67 40.90 22.62
N ASN A 732 17.65 41.10 21.73
CA ASN A 732 17.69 42.27 20.88
C ASN A 732 17.47 41.95 19.41
N PRO A 733 16.16 41.97 18.93
CA PRO A 733 15.83 41.64 17.56
C PRO A 733 16.22 42.70 16.52
N ASP A 734 16.54 43.97 16.98
CA ASP A 734 16.72 45.11 16.09
C ASP A 734 18.19 45.43 15.72
N ALA A 735 19.13 44.65 16.19
CA ALA A 735 20.52 44.79 15.76
C ALA A 735 20.67 44.31 14.32
N GLY A 736 20.56 45.23 13.39
CA GLY A 736 20.56 44.97 11.96
C GLY A 736 21.81 44.23 11.46
N GLY A 737 21.61 43.12 10.83
CA GLY A 737 22.63 42.29 10.21
C GLY A 737 22.74 40.95 10.91
N GLY A 738 21.86 40.01 10.58
CA GLY A 738 21.97 38.62 10.98
C GLY A 738 23.32 38.04 10.55
N LEU A 739 23.82 37.06 11.31
CA LEU A 739 24.82 36.15 10.75
C LEU A 739 24.33 35.87 9.32
N ALA A 740 25.08 36.44 8.35
CA ALA A 740 24.98 35.88 7.01
C ALA A 740 25.50 34.45 7.16
N VAL A 741 24.65 33.57 7.64
CA VAL A 741 24.70 32.20 7.19
C VAL A 741 24.38 32.36 5.71
N GLU A 742 25.43 32.76 4.94
CA GLU A 742 25.34 32.49 3.51
C GLU A 742 24.87 31.07 3.48
N ALA A 743 23.83 30.83 2.70
CA ALA A 743 23.55 29.53 2.12
C ALA A 743 24.80 29.19 1.28
N THR A 744 25.97 29.15 1.97
CA THR A 744 27.21 28.65 1.41
C THR A 744 26.91 27.21 1.24
N GLY A 745 26.64 26.90 -0.03
CA GLY A 745 26.34 25.60 -0.48
C GLY A 745 27.07 24.57 0.37
N ASN A 746 26.31 23.92 1.24
CA ASN A 746 26.78 22.66 1.73
C ASN A 746 27.04 21.87 0.43
N PRO A 747 28.27 21.43 0.13
CA PRO A 747 28.56 20.64 -1.07
C PRO A 747 27.75 19.34 -1.11
N ALA A 748 27.11 18.96 0.00
CA ALA A 748 26.07 17.93 0.04
C ALA A 748 24.69 18.37 -0.51
N LEU A 749 24.51 19.67 -0.83
CA LEU A 749 23.29 20.23 -1.43
C LEU A 749 23.39 20.50 -2.95
N GLU A 750 24.49 20.21 -3.60
CA GLU A 750 24.45 19.79 -4.99
C GLU A 750 23.76 18.43 -4.93
N ASP A 751 22.51 18.34 -5.47
CA ASP A 751 21.70 17.13 -5.48
C ASP A 751 22.61 15.90 -5.37
N PRO A 752 22.72 15.25 -4.18
CA PRO A 752 23.44 13.99 -4.17
C PRO A 752 22.70 13.18 -5.22
N PRO A 753 23.38 12.52 -6.15
CA PRO A 753 22.72 11.59 -7.03
C PRO A 753 21.87 10.79 -6.07
N VAL A 754 20.55 10.67 -6.35
CA VAL A 754 19.64 9.89 -5.52
C VAL A 754 20.14 8.46 -5.64
N GLU A 755 21.26 8.21 -4.97
CA GLU A 755 21.81 6.86 -4.82
C GLU A 755 20.76 6.14 -4.02
N ASN A 756 20.08 5.23 -4.68
CA ASN A 756 19.13 4.36 -4.06
C ASN A 756 19.82 3.71 -2.85
N PRO A 757 19.46 4.11 -1.61
CA PRO A 757 20.06 3.55 -0.42
C PRO A 757 19.90 2.03 -0.34
N ALA A 758 18.90 1.51 -1.04
CA ALA A 758 18.62 0.10 -1.17
C ALA A 758 19.55 -0.65 -2.13
N ALA A 759 20.44 0.02 -2.84
CA ALA A 759 21.45 -0.67 -3.69
C ALA A 759 22.70 -1.10 -2.90
N ARG A 760 22.86 -0.67 -1.64
CA ARG A 760 24.03 -0.98 -0.81
C ARG A 760 23.77 -1.96 0.35
N THR A 761 22.52 -2.49 0.49
CA THR A 761 22.18 -3.50 1.51
C THR A 761 21.72 -4.81 0.90
#